data_78a57897c43fd6dcec166f61f507c36f
#
_entry.id   78a57897c43fd6dcec166f61f507c36f
#
_cell.length_a   1.000
_cell.length_b   1.000
_cell.length_c   1.000
_cell.angle_alpha   90.00
_cell.angle_beta   90.00
_cell.angle_gamma   90.00
#
_symmetry.space_group_name_H-M   'P 1'
#
loop_
_entity.id
_entity.type
_entity.pdbx_description
1 polymer ?
#
loop_
_entity_poly.entity_id
_entity_poly.type
_entity_poly.pdbx_seq_one_letter_code
_entity_poly.pdbx_strand_id
1 'polypeptide(L)'
;MNQLDSIKQFTTVVADSGDIESIRHYHPEDATTNPSLLLKAAGLASYSGLIDDAIAWAKKQGGGREAQVTHACDKLAVNFGAEILKSIPGRVSTEVDARLSFNREKSIEKARHLVALYQEMGIDKSRILIKLASTWEGIRAAEVLEKEGIHCNLTLLFSFAQARACAEAGVYLISPFVGRIYDWYQARKPLEPYVVEEDPGVKSVRNIYDYFKQHKYNTIVMGASFRRTEQILALVGCDRLTIAPPLLKELQASDTPVVRKLIPASQILPRPVPLSEAEFRWEHNQDPMAVEKLAEGIRLFAVDQRKLEDLLPPNCHFSLTEKNMSRRELANAIRALSMDAVQKANSGHPGAPMGMADIAEVLWNDFLKHNPQNPDWVDRDRFILSNGHASMLLYSLLHLTGYDLPLSELKQFRQLHSKTPGHPEHGYTPGVETTTGPLGQGLANAVGMAIAERTLAAQFNRPGHEIIDHHTWVFMGDGCLMEGISHEACSLAGTLGLGKLIGFYDHNGISIDGKTEGWFSDDTAERFRAYHWHVIGDIDGHDPQAIKQAITEAQAVKDKPSLIICRTIIGFGSPNKAGSEESHGAALGEKEVALARQQLGWKYPPFEIPKEIYAGWDARPRGEKAEHAWNEKFAAYQQQFPELAAELTRRMNGALPEDFAAIARDYVAKLQAEPAKIASRKASQNALNAYGPHLPELLGGSADLAPSNLTIWSGSTSIKEDPAGNYIHYGVREFGMTAVANGIALHGGFIPYTSTFLMFVEYARNAARMAALMKARQIMVYTHDSIGLGEDGPTHQAVEQLASLRLTPNFSTWRPCDQVETAVAWQAAIARQGGPTALILSRQNLAQMPRTPEQVQDIARGGYVLKDAGGKPDLILIATGSEVEITVLAAEKLLAKGVNVRVVSLPSTDVFDAQDEAWRESVLPSDVSARVAVEAGIADYWYKYVGLKGKIVGMTGYGESAPAEQLFPFFGFTVDHIVATAEQVLNG
;
A
#
# COMPACT_ATOMS: atom_id res chain seq x y z
N MET A 1 -52.81 -22.64 -25.31
CA MET A 1 -51.47 -22.22 -25.85
C MET A 1 -50.68 -21.65 -24.66
N ASN A 2 -49.55 -22.22 -24.39
CA ASN A 2 -48.75 -21.75 -23.28
C ASN A 2 -48.24 -20.32 -23.48
N GLN A 3 -47.76 -19.67 -22.43
CA GLN A 3 -47.33 -18.27 -22.50
C GLN A 3 -46.14 -18.08 -23.47
N LEU A 4 -45.18 -19.05 -23.50
CA LEU A 4 -44.04 -18.96 -24.40
C LEU A 4 -44.47 -18.92 -25.88
N ASP A 5 -45.37 -19.80 -26.30
CA ASP A 5 -45.87 -19.82 -27.68
C ASP A 5 -46.74 -18.60 -28.00
N SER A 6 -47.44 -18.06 -27.01
CA SER A 6 -48.20 -16.85 -27.13
C SER A 6 -47.31 -15.60 -27.31
N ILE A 7 -46.19 -15.52 -26.57
CA ILE A 7 -45.20 -14.44 -26.72
C ILE A 7 -44.59 -14.44 -28.11
N LYS A 8 -44.26 -15.61 -28.66
CA LYS A 8 -43.70 -15.77 -30.03
C LYS A 8 -44.56 -15.16 -31.13
N GLN A 9 -45.87 -14.92 -30.90
CA GLN A 9 -46.75 -14.26 -31.87
C GLN A 9 -46.49 -12.74 -31.97
N PHE A 10 -45.91 -12.11 -30.93
CA PHE A 10 -45.73 -10.65 -30.85
C PHE A 10 -44.28 -10.23 -30.75
N THR A 11 -43.38 -11.13 -30.35
CA THR A 11 -41.98 -10.84 -30.00
C THR A 11 -41.09 -12.01 -30.45
N THR A 12 -39.99 -11.71 -31.08
CA THR A 12 -38.96 -12.73 -31.35
C THR A 12 -38.29 -13.16 -30.07
N VAL A 13 -38.37 -14.45 -29.76
CA VAL A 13 -37.75 -15.04 -28.57
C VAL A 13 -36.32 -15.48 -28.89
N VAL A 14 -35.39 -15.03 -28.08
CA VAL A 14 -33.97 -15.33 -28.18
C VAL A 14 -33.55 -16.13 -26.92
N ALA A 15 -32.71 -17.13 -27.06
CA ALA A 15 -32.17 -17.87 -25.92
C ALA A 15 -30.94 -17.17 -25.36
N ASP A 16 -30.93 -16.96 -24.03
CA ASP A 16 -29.78 -16.48 -23.28
C ASP A 16 -29.10 -17.66 -22.61
N SER A 17 -28.29 -18.42 -23.36
CA SER A 17 -27.66 -19.66 -22.88
C SER A 17 -26.47 -20.06 -23.74
N GLY A 18 -25.46 -20.67 -23.09
CA GLY A 18 -24.40 -21.42 -23.77
C GLY A 18 -24.71 -22.93 -23.83
N ASP A 19 -25.77 -23.39 -23.19
CA ASP A 19 -26.16 -24.79 -23.17
C ASP A 19 -27.02 -25.14 -24.40
N ILE A 20 -26.43 -25.84 -25.35
CA ILE A 20 -27.00 -26.16 -26.65
C ILE A 20 -28.24 -27.07 -26.52
N GLU A 21 -28.28 -27.96 -25.57
CA GLU A 21 -29.43 -28.85 -25.34
C GLU A 21 -30.67 -28.07 -24.91
N SER A 22 -30.50 -27.09 -23.99
CA SER A 22 -31.57 -26.16 -23.62
C SER A 22 -32.06 -25.35 -24.82
N ILE A 23 -31.15 -24.87 -25.66
CA ILE A 23 -31.51 -24.12 -26.89
C ILE A 23 -32.34 -24.98 -27.82
N ARG A 24 -31.98 -26.22 -28.07
CA ARG A 24 -32.74 -27.18 -28.89
C ARG A 24 -34.16 -27.38 -28.38
N HIS A 25 -34.31 -27.49 -27.06
CA HIS A 25 -35.61 -27.79 -26.43
C HIS A 25 -36.64 -26.68 -26.63
N TYR A 26 -36.25 -25.39 -26.59
CA TYR A 26 -37.19 -24.26 -26.63
C TYR A 26 -37.40 -23.66 -28.02
N HIS A 27 -36.62 -24.06 -29.01
CA HIS A 27 -36.73 -23.61 -30.42
C HIS A 27 -36.80 -22.07 -30.57
N PRO A 28 -35.78 -21.32 -30.03
CA PRO A 28 -35.70 -19.89 -30.18
C PRO A 28 -35.33 -19.52 -31.64
N GLU A 29 -35.61 -18.29 -32.04
CA GLU A 29 -35.17 -17.76 -33.34
C GLU A 29 -33.66 -17.52 -33.37
N ASP A 30 -33.15 -16.83 -32.36
CA ASP A 30 -31.73 -16.47 -32.19
C ASP A 30 -31.20 -16.95 -30.82
N ALA A 31 -29.87 -16.89 -30.65
CA ALA A 31 -29.23 -17.13 -29.36
C ALA A 31 -28.15 -16.08 -29.05
N THR A 32 -27.99 -15.80 -27.76
CA THR A 32 -26.93 -14.93 -27.28
C THR A 32 -25.96 -15.70 -26.35
N THR A 33 -24.70 -15.44 -26.52
CA THR A 33 -23.66 -15.91 -25.59
C THR A 33 -22.93 -14.73 -24.96
N ASN A 34 -22.19 -15.00 -23.89
CA ASN A 34 -21.27 -14.07 -23.25
C ASN A 34 -20.21 -14.89 -22.49
N PRO A 35 -19.12 -14.28 -21.98
CA PRO A 35 -18.07 -15.01 -21.28
C PRO A 35 -18.56 -15.87 -20.13
N SER A 36 -19.52 -15.43 -19.34
CA SER A 36 -20.08 -16.18 -18.22
C SER A 36 -20.84 -17.43 -18.67
N LEU A 37 -21.60 -17.31 -19.76
CA LEU A 37 -22.33 -18.43 -20.33
C LEU A 37 -21.41 -19.46 -20.98
N LEU A 38 -20.38 -19.00 -21.68
CA LEU A 38 -19.35 -19.87 -22.27
C LEU A 38 -18.54 -20.59 -21.19
N LEU A 39 -18.16 -19.90 -20.13
CA LEU A 39 -17.47 -20.50 -18.98
C LEU A 39 -18.29 -21.63 -18.35
N LYS A 40 -19.57 -21.38 -18.13
CA LYS A 40 -20.49 -22.37 -17.58
C LYS A 40 -20.66 -23.59 -18.50
N ALA A 41 -20.82 -23.36 -19.80
CA ALA A 41 -20.94 -24.41 -20.81
C ALA A 41 -19.64 -25.21 -20.97
N ALA A 42 -18.49 -24.56 -20.95
CA ALA A 42 -17.16 -25.21 -21.03
C ALA A 42 -16.88 -26.16 -19.86
N GLY A 43 -17.55 -25.97 -18.72
CA GLY A 43 -17.48 -26.90 -17.58
C GLY A 43 -18.26 -28.21 -17.78
N LEU A 44 -19.06 -28.35 -18.82
CA LEU A 44 -19.85 -29.54 -19.10
C LEU A 44 -19.06 -30.54 -19.95
N ALA A 45 -19.00 -31.78 -19.51
CA ALA A 45 -18.26 -32.85 -20.19
C ALA A 45 -18.72 -33.09 -21.66
N SER A 46 -19.98 -32.79 -21.97
CA SER A 46 -20.55 -32.92 -23.33
C SER A 46 -19.90 -32.00 -24.37
N TYR A 47 -19.19 -30.93 -23.94
CA TYR A 47 -18.58 -29.93 -24.84
C TYR A 47 -17.05 -29.99 -24.86
N SER A 48 -16.43 -31.02 -24.24
CA SER A 48 -14.96 -31.18 -24.20
C SER A 48 -14.35 -31.18 -25.60
N GLY A 49 -15.03 -31.79 -26.60
CA GLY A 49 -14.57 -31.83 -27.97
C GLY A 49 -14.44 -30.44 -28.64
N LEU A 50 -15.29 -29.47 -28.26
CA LEU A 50 -15.19 -28.09 -28.76
C LEU A 50 -13.97 -27.36 -28.18
N ILE A 51 -13.60 -27.69 -26.95
CA ILE A 51 -12.40 -27.18 -26.27
C ILE A 51 -11.15 -27.77 -26.90
N ASP A 52 -11.12 -29.08 -27.10
CA ASP A 52 -9.98 -29.79 -27.72
C ASP A 52 -9.70 -29.25 -29.14
N ASP A 53 -10.75 -29.04 -29.96
CA ASP A 53 -10.62 -28.46 -31.29
C ASP A 53 -10.05 -27.05 -31.25
N ALA A 54 -10.55 -26.20 -30.36
CA ALA A 54 -10.06 -24.83 -30.20
C ALA A 54 -8.57 -24.79 -29.81
N ILE A 55 -8.16 -25.68 -28.91
CA ILE A 55 -6.76 -25.83 -28.50
C ILE A 55 -5.90 -26.33 -29.67
N ALA A 56 -6.36 -27.35 -30.38
CA ALA A 56 -5.64 -27.90 -31.53
C ALA A 56 -5.47 -26.85 -32.65
N TRP A 57 -6.48 -26.05 -32.89
CA TRP A 57 -6.42 -24.97 -33.88
C TRP A 57 -5.45 -23.87 -33.42
N ALA A 58 -5.52 -23.40 -32.15
CA ALA A 58 -4.64 -22.37 -31.61
C ALA A 58 -3.15 -22.77 -31.68
N LYS A 59 -2.84 -24.04 -31.43
CA LYS A 59 -1.49 -24.58 -31.59
C LYS A 59 -0.93 -24.40 -33.00
N LYS A 60 -1.76 -24.56 -34.02
CA LYS A 60 -1.33 -24.39 -35.43
C LYS A 60 -1.06 -22.94 -35.81
N GLN A 61 -1.64 -21.97 -35.06
CA GLN A 61 -1.42 -20.55 -35.30
C GLN A 61 -0.05 -20.06 -34.81
N GLY A 62 0.59 -20.78 -33.89
CA GLY A 62 1.88 -20.39 -33.33
C GLY A 62 1.78 -19.20 -32.35
N GLY A 63 2.90 -18.58 -32.03
CA GLY A 63 2.97 -17.47 -31.07
C GLY A 63 3.29 -17.90 -29.65
N GLY A 64 3.51 -16.96 -28.73
CA GLY A 64 3.74 -17.23 -27.31
C GLY A 64 2.46 -17.69 -26.61
N ARG A 65 2.59 -18.17 -25.35
CA ARG A 65 1.47 -18.73 -24.58
C ARG A 65 0.24 -17.83 -24.55
N GLU A 66 0.42 -16.54 -24.27
CA GLU A 66 -0.65 -15.56 -24.18
C GLU A 66 -1.42 -15.43 -25.50
N ALA A 67 -0.71 -15.34 -26.62
CA ALA A 67 -1.30 -15.29 -27.95
C ALA A 67 -2.12 -16.54 -28.25
N GLN A 68 -1.61 -17.70 -27.87
CA GLN A 68 -2.28 -18.98 -28.15
C GLN A 68 -3.49 -19.22 -27.24
N VAL A 69 -3.45 -18.79 -25.96
CA VAL A 69 -4.63 -18.77 -25.09
C VAL A 69 -5.69 -17.86 -25.67
N THR A 70 -5.31 -16.68 -26.13
CA THR A 70 -6.23 -15.75 -26.82
C THR A 70 -6.83 -16.39 -28.07
N HIS A 71 -6.01 -17.01 -28.90
CA HIS A 71 -6.49 -17.74 -30.10
C HIS A 71 -7.42 -18.90 -29.74
N ALA A 72 -7.10 -19.66 -28.68
CA ALA A 72 -7.96 -20.76 -28.24
C ALA A 72 -9.31 -20.26 -27.72
N CYS A 73 -9.34 -19.16 -26.97
CA CYS A 73 -10.57 -18.54 -26.49
C CYS A 73 -11.44 -18.02 -27.63
N ASP A 74 -10.84 -17.32 -28.61
CA ASP A 74 -11.55 -16.83 -29.79
C ASP A 74 -12.16 -18.00 -30.58
N LYS A 75 -11.36 -19.02 -30.83
CA LYS A 75 -11.82 -20.23 -31.54
C LYS A 75 -12.89 -20.99 -30.74
N LEU A 76 -12.76 -21.07 -29.42
CA LEU A 76 -13.76 -21.72 -28.57
C LEU A 76 -15.10 -21.00 -28.63
N ALA A 77 -15.10 -19.66 -28.54
CA ALA A 77 -16.33 -18.86 -28.66
C ALA A 77 -17.00 -19.09 -30.02
N VAL A 78 -16.21 -19.15 -31.08
CA VAL A 78 -16.71 -19.45 -32.46
C VAL A 78 -17.20 -20.89 -32.56
N ASN A 79 -16.53 -21.88 -31.97
CA ASN A 79 -16.95 -23.27 -31.96
C ASN A 79 -18.33 -23.44 -31.28
N PHE A 80 -18.53 -22.81 -30.10
CA PHE A 80 -19.85 -22.80 -29.47
C PHE A 80 -20.91 -22.13 -30.32
N GLY A 81 -20.60 -20.96 -30.87
CA GLY A 81 -21.51 -20.25 -31.76
C GLY A 81 -21.89 -21.06 -32.98
N ALA A 82 -20.93 -21.73 -33.62
CA ALA A 82 -21.16 -22.61 -34.78
C ALA A 82 -22.03 -23.80 -34.40
N GLU A 83 -21.84 -24.40 -33.25
CA GLU A 83 -22.67 -25.54 -32.79
C GLU A 83 -24.12 -25.08 -32.46
N ILE A 84 -24.27 -23.91 -31.85
CA ILE A 84 -25.58 -23.30 -31.58
C ILE A 84 -26.33 -23.04 -32.90
N LEU A 85 -25.67 -22.51 -33.93
CA LEU A 85 -26.24 -22.21 -35.23
C LEU A 85 -26.83 -23.43 -35.94
N LYS A 86 -26.44 -24.65 -35.62
CA LYS A 86 -27.08 -25.88 -36.12
C LYS A 86 -28.48 -26.09 -35.51
N SER A 87 -28.81 -25.41 -34.43
CA SER A 87 -30.04 -25.61 -33.67
C SER A 87 -31.01 -24.46 -33.73
N ILE A 88 -30.64 -23.31 -34.37
CA ILE A 88 -31.47 -22.13 -34.52
C ILE A 88 -31.53 -21.68 -35.96
N PRO A 89 -32.68 -21.11 -36.41
CA PRO A 89 -32.82 -20.63 -37.79
C PRO A 89 -32.14 -19.26 -38.01
N GLY A 90 -32.06 -18.44 -36.99
CA GLY A 90 -31.55 -17.06 -37.03
C GLY A 90 -30.06 -16.90 -36.77
N ARG A 91 -29.71 -16.02 -35.85
CA ARG A 91 -28.34 -15.56 -35.58
C ARG A 91 -27.83 -15.91 -34.19
N VAL A 92 -26.51 -16.05 -34.06
CA VAL A 92 -25.85 -16.14 -32.77
C VAL A 92 -25.06 -14.85 -32.49
N SER A 93 -25.12 -14.34 -31.23
CA SER A 93 -24.30 -13.24 -30.79
C SER A 93 -23.02 -13.79 -30.11
N THR A 94 -21.85 -13.39 -30.64
CA THR A 94 -20.54 -13.73 -30.10
C THR A 94 -19.84 -12.47 -29.57
N GLU A 95 -19.42 -12.47 -28.32
CA GLU A 95 -18.93 -11.28 -27.62
C GLU A 95 -17.43 -11.10 -27.80
N VAL A 96 -17.03 -9.87 -28.08
CA VAL A 96 -15.63 -9.43 -28.06
C VAL A 96 -15.14 -9.34 -26.62
N ASP A 97 -13.88 -9.65 -26.39
CA ASP A 97 -13.25 -9.58 -25.08
C ASP A 97 -13.53 -8.24 -24.37
N ALA A 98 -14.12 -8.32 -23.20
CA ALA A 98 -14.54 -7.14 -22.41
C ALA A 98 -13.36 -6.21 -22.06
N ARG A 99 -12.14 -6.70 -22.03
CA ARG A 99 -10.93 -5.89 -21.82
C ARG A 99 -10.67 -4.89 -22.96
N LEU A 100 -11.29 -5.07 -24.10
CA LEU A 100 -11.20 -4.18 -25.25
C LEU A 100 -12.29 -3.09 -25.26
N SER A 101 -13.19 -3.04 -24.28
CA SER A 101 -14.36 -2.16 -24.23
C SER A 101 -14.05 -0.67 -24.39
N PHE A 102 -12.84 -0.23 -24.07
CA PHE A 102 -12.37 1.16 -24.19
C PHE A 102 -11.32 1.37 -25.30
N ASN A 103 -11.19 0.39 -26.22
CA ASN A 103 -10.29 0.48 -27.35
C ASN A 103 -11.03 0.18 -28.66
N ARG A 104 -11.37 1.24 -29.39
CA ARG A 104 -12.14 1.17 -30.64
C ARG A 104 -11.45 0.31 -31.69
N GLU A 105 -10.16 0.57 -31.96
CA GLU A 105 -9.40 -0.08 -33.02
C GLU A 105 -9.24 -1.57 -32.76
N LYS A 106 -8.86 -1.95 -31.54
CA LYS A 106 -8.72 -3.37 -31.16
C LYS A 106 -10.06 -4.10 -31.13
N SER A 107 -11.15 -3.43 -30.79
CA SER A 107 -12.50 -4.00 -30.86
C SER A 107 -12.91 -4.31 -32.30
N ILE A 108 -12.61 -3.42 -33.24
CA ILE A 108 -12.83 -3.63 -34.68
C ILE A 108 -12.00 -4.81 -35.20
N GLU A 109 -10.70 -4.83 -34.88
CA GLU A 109 -9.79 -5.90 -35.25
C GLU A 109 -10.28 -7.26 -34.73
N LYS A 110 -10.64 -7.34 -33.45
CA LYS A 110 -11.16 -8.55 -32.83
C LYS A 110 -12.48 -9.01 -33.46
N ALA A 111 -13.40 -8.09 -33.76
CA ALA A 111 -14.65 -8.39 -34.40
C ALA A 111 -14.43 -8.99 -35.78
N ARG A 112 -13.57 -8.40 -36.61
CA ARG A 112 -13.20 -8.92 -37.93
C ARG A 112 -12.57 -10.30 -37.83
N HIS A 113 -11.70 -10.51 -36.82
CA HIS A 113 -11.07 -11.80 -36.55
C HIS A 113 -12.11 -12.89 -36.24
N LEU A 114 -13.06 -12.63 -35.35
CA LEU A 114 -14.12 -13.58 -35.01
C LEU A 114 -14.99 -13.92 -36.24
N VAL A 115 -15.35 -12.92 -37.04
CA VAL A 115 -16.10 -13.15 -38.31
C VAL A 115 -15.30 -14.03 -39.28
N ALA A 116 -14.01 -13.78 -39.43
CA ALA A 116 -13.14 -14.60 -40.28
C ALA A 116 -13.10 -16.08 -39.81
N LEU A 117 -13.04 -16.32 -38.51
CA LEU A 117 -13.08 -17.68 -37.93
C LEU A 117 -14.40 -18.40 -38.25
N TYR A 118 -15.53 -17.69 -38.21
CA TYR A 118 -16.82 -18.25 -38.64
C TYR A 118 -16.83 -18.57 -40.13
N GLN A 119 -16.30 -17.69 -40.98
CA GLN A 119 -16.20 -17.90 -42.41
C GLN A 119 -15.31 -19.09 -42.77
N GLU A 120 -14.21 -19.33 -42.04
CA GLU A 120 -13.39 -20.55 -42.19
C GLU A 120 -14.18 -21.83 -41.93
N MET A 121 -15.23 -21.76 -41.11
CA MET A 121 -16.13 -22.87 -40.84
C MET A 121 -17.32 -22.94 -41.80
N GLY A 122 -17.35 -22.11 -42.86
CA GLY A 122 -18.40 -22.05 -43.86
C GLY A 122 -19.67 -21.31 -43.40
N ILE A 123 -19.59 -20.51 -42.33
CA ILE A 123 -20.71 -19.77 -41.76
C ILE A 123 -20.66 -18.32 -42.27
N ASP A 124 -21.72 -17.91 -42.98
CA ASP A 124 -21.83 -16.56 -43.51
C ASP A 124 -22.08 -15.52 -42.44
N LYS A 125 -21.48 -14.33 -42.57
CA LYS A 125 -21.60 -13.23 -41.60
C LYS A 125 -23.03 -12.80 -41.31
N SER A 126 -23.97 -13.07 -42.23
CA SER A 126 -25.42 -12.81 -42.03
C SER A 126 -26.04 -13.62 -40.90
N ARG A 127 -25.37 -14.70 -40.45
CA ARG A 127 -25.77 -15.56 -39.33
C ARG A 127 -25.18 -15.15 -38.00
N ILE A 128 -24.42 -14.06 -37.95
CA ILE A 128 -23.58 -13.67 -36.77
C ILE A 128 -23.94 -12.26 -36.35
N LEU A 129 -23.98 -12.01 -35.06
CA LEU A 129 -23.92 -10.70 -34.42
C LEU A 129 -22.66 -10.60 -33.57
N ILE A 130 -21.85 -9.58 -33.82
CA ILE A 130 -20.71 -9.29 -32.95
C ILE A 130 -21.20 -8.47 -31.76
N LYS A 131 -20.98 -8.98 -30.55
CA LYS A 131 -21.43 -8.37 -29.31
C LYS A 131 -20.36 -7.50 -28.69
N LEU A 132 -20.65 -6.22 -28.46
CA LEU A 132 -19.75 -5.20 -27.95
C LEU A 132 -20.38 -4.49 -26.74
N ALA A 133 -19.55 -4.09 -25.76
CA ALA A 133 -20.04 -3.24 -24.68
C ALA A 133 -20.45 -1.85 -25.19
N SER A 134 -21.52 -1.29 -24.63
CA SER A 134 -22.09 0.01 -25.03
C SER A 134 -21.30 1.18 -24.42
N THR A 135 -19.97 1.15 -24.52
CA THR A 135 -19.09 2.29 -24.29
C THR A 135 -19.06 3.19 -25.53
N TRP A 136 -18.57 4.42 -25.42
CA TRP A 136 -18.40 5.28 -26.59
C TRP A 136 -17.55 4.60 -27.67
N GLU A 137 -16.43 4.01 -27.24
CA GLU A 137 -15.49 3.30 -28.11
C GLU A 137 -16.16 2.08 -28.79
N GLY A 138 -16.94 1.30 -28.01
CA GLY A 138 -17.69 0.15 -28.53
C GLY A 138 -18.77 0.56 -29.55
N ILE A 139 -19.48 1.65 -29.30
CA ILE A 139 -20.48 2.19 -30.22
C ILE A 139 -19.84 2.70 -31.52
N ARG A 140 -18.70 3.39 -31.41
CA ARG A 140 -17.95 3.85 -32.60
C ARG A 140 -17.31 2.70 -33.37
N ALA A 141 -16.91 1.62 -32.68
CA ALA A 141 -16.46 0.39 -33.33
C ALA A 141 -17.62 -0.26 -34.13
N ALA A 142 -18.81 -0.38 -33.52
CA ALA A 142 -19.99 -0.93 -34.16
C ALA A 142 -20.39 -0.11 -35.40
N GLU A 143 -20.32 1.21 -35.36
CA GLU A 143 -20.60 2.08 -36.53
C GLU A 143 -19.74 1.75 -37.76
N VAL A 144 -18.45 1.42 -37.52
CA VAL A 144 -17.55 1.00 -38.59
C VAL A 144 -17.94 -0.38 -39.11
N LEU A 145 -18.15 -1.33 -38.22
CA LEU A 145 -18.49 -2.72 -38.57
C LEU A 145 -19.83 -2.82 -39.32
N GLU A 146 -20.83 -2.05 -38.94
CA GLU A 146 -22.11 -2.03 -39.62
C GLU A 146 -21.99 -1.55 -41.08
N LYS A 147 -21.11 -0.56 -41.35
CA LYS A 147 -20.79 -0.12 -42.71
C LYS A 147 -20.10 -1.19 -43.55
N GLU A 148 -19.42 -2.15 -42.89
CA GLU A 148 -18.79 -3.30 -43.53
C GLU A 148 -19.75 -4.50 -43.70
N GLY A 149 -21.01 -4.34 -43.26
CA GLY A 149 -22.01 -5.40 -43.23
C GLY A 149 -21.76 -6.49 -42.16
N ILE A 150 -21.05 -6.14 -41.13
CA ILE A 150 -20.90 -6.94 -39.92
C ILE A 150 -21.87 -6.39 -38.88
N HIS A 151 -22.94 -7.10 -38.63
CA HIS A 151 -23.97 -6.66 -37.71
C HIS A 151 -23.53 -6.82 -36.24
N CYS A 152 -23.86 -5.83 -35.41
CA CYS A 152 -23.46 -5.74 -34.01
C CYS A 152 -24.67 -5.81 -33.07
N ASN A 153 -24.41 -6.38 -31.88
CA ASN A 153 -25.28 -6.39 -30.72
C ASN A 153 -24.59 -5.61 -29.60
N LEU A 154 -25.06 -4.42 -29.26
CA LEU A 154 -24.50 -3.60 -28.19
C LEU A 154 -25.10 -3.99 -26.84
N THR A 155 -24.27 -4.53 -25.98
CA THR A 155 -24.62 -5.05 -24.64
C THR A 155 -24.14 -4.15 -23.51
N LEU A 156 -24.42 -4.52 -22.25
CA LEU A 156 -24.16 -3.71 -21.07
C LEU A 156 -24.75 -2.31 -21.22
N LEU A 157 -26.00 -2.26 -21.66
CA LEU A 157 -26.74 -1.06 -21.92
C LEU A 157 -27.72 -0.79 -20.78
N PHE A 158 -27.50 0.33 -20.08
CA PHE A 158 -28.20 0.72 -18.86
C PHE A 158 -28.80 2.12 -18.95
N SER A 159 -28.20 3.05 -19.71
CA SER A 159 -28.68 4.42 -19.81
C SER A 159 -29.37 4.69 -21.14
N PHE A 160 -30.24 5.72 -21.14
CA PHE A 160 -30.88 6.20 -22.36
C PHE A 160 -29.87 6.82 -23.36
N ALA A 161 -28.83 7.48 -22.84
CA ALA A 161 -27.73 8.03 -23.66
C ALA A 161 -27.02 6.93 -24.48
N GLN A 162 -26.77 5.76 -23.88
CA GLN A 162 -26.20 4.62 -24.58
C GLN A 162 -27.11 4.14 -25.70
N ALA A 163 -28.40 3.97 -25.42
CA ALA A 163 -29.39 3.53 -26.42
C ALA A 163 -29.48 4.52 -27.60
N ARG A 164 -29.59 5.81 -27.32
CA ARG A 164 -29.61 6.88 -28.29
C ARG A 164 -28.38 6.87 -29.19
N ALA A 165 -27.19 6.86 -28.61
CA ALA A 165 -25.93 6.85 -29.37
C ALA A 165 -25.81 5.60 -30.27
N CYS A 166 -26.29 4.43 -29.82
CA CYS A 166 -26.32 3.22 -30.64
C CYS A 166 -27.24 3.38 -31.86
N ALA A 167 -28.42 3.94 -31.65
CA ALA A 167 -29.37 4.17 -32.76
C ALA A 167 -28.84 5.19 -33.80
N GLU A 168 -28.22 6.27 -33.30
CA GLU A 168 -27.56 7.30 -34.12
C GLU A 168 -26.39 6.73 -34.94
N ALA A 169 -25.68 5.76 -34.38
CA ALA A 169 -24.59 5.03 -35.05
C ALA A 169 -25.06 3.97 -36.05
N GLY A 170 -26.39 3.73 -36.17
CA GLY A 170 -26.95 2.76 -37.08
C GLY A 170 -26.69 1.29 -36.67
N VAL A 171 -26.49 1.03 -35.38
CA VAL A 171 -26.27 -0.32 -34.84
C VAL A 171 -27.49 -1.21 -35.14
N TYR A 172 -27.25 -2.47 -35.53
CA TYR A 172 -28.30 -3.42 -35.86
C TYR A 172 -29.20 -3.76 -34.66
N LEU A 173 -28.61 -4.05 -33.50
CA LEU A 173 -29.34 -4.50 -32.32
C LEU A 173 -28.69 -3.99 -31.01
N ILE A 174 -29.54 -3.64 -30.05
CA ILE A 174 -29.11 -3.32 -28.65
C ILE A 174 -29.77 -4.26 -27.66
N SER A 175 -29.06 -4.53 -26.56
CA SER A 175 -29.51 -5.39 -25.45
C SER A 175 -29.59 -4.60 -24.13
N PRO A 176 -30.62 -3.77 -23.92
CA PRO A 176 -30.82 -3.10 -22.65
C PRO A 176 -31.19 -4.11 -21.54
N PHE A 177 -30.61 -3.94 -20.38
CA PHE A 177 -30.73 -4.88 -19.27
C PHE A 177 -31.88 -4.50 -18.33
N VAL A 178 -32.82 -5.39 -18.13
CA VAL A 178 -33.97 -5.20 -17.24
C VAL A 178 -33.59 -5.55 -15.78
N GLY A 179 -33.14 -6.79 -15.55
CA GLY A 179 -32.97 -7.30 -14.19
C GLY A 179 -31.81 -6.64 -13.45
N ARG A 180 -30.70 -6.30 -14.12
CA ARG A 180 -29.58 -5.61 -13.45
C ARG A 180 -29.93 -4.17 -13.06
N ILE A 181 -30.78 -3.49 -13.83
CA ILE A 181 -31.34 -2.21 -13.44
C ILE A 181 -32.26 -2.37 -12.23
N TYR A 182 -33.18 -3.35 -12.29
CA TYR A 182 -34.05 -3.69 -11.16
C TYR A 182 -33.24 -3.97 -9.90
N ASP A 183 -32.20 -4.81 -9.95
CA ASP A 183 -31.38 -5.16 -8.78
C ASP A 183 -30.74 -3.94 -8.12
N TRP A 184 -30.25 -2.99 -8.93
CA TRP A 184 -29.62 -1.77 -8.41
C TRP A 184 -30.60 -0.89 -7.61
N TYR A 185 -31.81 -0.69 -8.16
CA TYR A 185 -32.84 0.09 -7.50
C TYR A 185 -33.46 -0.66 -6.29
N GLN A 186 -33.66 -1.96 -6.41
CA GLN A 186 -34.20 -2.79 -5.35
C GLN A 186 -33.28 -2.84 -4.12
N ALA A 187 -31.98 -2.91 -4.33
CA ALA A 187 -31.01 -2.87 -3.24
C ALA A 187 -31.05 -1.57 -2.41
N ARG A 188 -31.53 -0.48 -3.01
CA ARG A 188 -31.69 0.83 -2.37
C ARG A 188 -33.10 1.06 -1.79
N LYS A 189 -34.02 0.13 -2.03
CA LYS A 189 -35.40 0.13 -1.52
C LYS A 189 -35.78 -1.26 -0.99
N PRO A 190 -35.18 -1.72 0.11
CA PRO A 190 -35.18 -3.14 0.48
C PRO A 190 -36.51 -3.69 1.00
N LEU A 191 -37.49 -2.86 1.40
CA LEU A 191 -38.65 -3.33 2.15
C LEU A 191 -39.82 -3.81 1.28
N GLU A 192 -39.92 -3.38 0.04
CA GLU A 192 -40.99 -3.80 -0.88
C GLU A 192 -40.46 -3.95 -2.31
N PRO A 193 -40.66 -5.12 -2.96
CA PRO A 193 -40.32 -5.29 -4.36
C PRO A 193 -41.16 -4.37 -5.26
N TYR A 194 -40.57 -3.86 -6.32
CA TYR A 194 -41.30 -3.08 -7.31
C TYR A 194 -42.41 -3.93 -7.94
N VAL A 195 -43.64 -3.37 -8.04
CA VAL A 195 -44.67 -3.91 -8.93
C VAL A 195 -44.16 -3.74 -10.34
N VAL A 196 -44.55 -4.64 -11.25
CA VAL A 196 -43.96 -4.73 -12.59
C VAL A 196 -44.16 -3.45 -13.44
N GLU A 197 -45.25 -2.75 -13.22
CA GLU A 197 -45.57 -1.48 -13.92
C GLU A 197 -44.60 -0.35 -13.51
N GLU A 198 -44.07 -0.42 -12.28
CA GLU A 198 -43.14 0.55 -11.72
C GLU A 198 -41.68 0.08 -11.78
N ASP A 199 -41.46 -1.12 -12.32
CA ASP A 199 -40.09 -1.72 -12.42
C ASP A 199 -39.19 -0.82 -13.30
N PRO A 200 -38.10 -0.29 -12.74
CA PRO A 200 -37.23 0.66 -13.42
C PRO A 200 -36.56 0.04 -14.67
N GLY A 201 -36.29 -1.25 -14.67
CA GLY A 201 -35.73 -1.95 -15.83
C GLY A 201 -36.75 -2.08 -16.95
N VAL A 202 -38.01 -2.42 -16.64
CA VAL A 202 -39.11 -2.49 -17.59
C VAL A 202 -39.36 -1.11 -18.18
N LYS A 203 -39.41 -0.06 -17.35
CA LYS A 203 -39.61 1.33 -17.81
C LYS A 203 -38.48 1.77 -18.75
N SER A 204 -37.24 1.41 -18.45
CA SER A 204 -36.10 1.74 -19.29
C SER A 204 -36.23 1.18 -20.70
N VAL A 205 -36.51 -0.12 -20.82
CA VAL A 205 -36.67 -0.77 -22.13
C VAL A 205 -37.89 -0.21 -22.90
N ARG A 206 -39.00 0.05 -22.21
CA ARG A 206 -40.20 0.67 -22.82
C ARG A 206 -39.88 2.05 -23.40
N ASN A 207 -39.20 2.91 -22.63
CA ASN A 207 -38.84 4.24 -23.10
C ASN A 207 -37.90 4.20 -24.32
N ILE A 208 -36.92 3.27 -24.32
CA ILE A 208 -36.03 3.07 -25.48
C ILE A 208 -36.82 2.62 -26.70
N TYR A 209 -37.70 1.62 -26.52
CA TYR A 209 -38.54 1.12 -27.61
C TYR A 209 -39.40 2.24 -28.22
N ASP A 210 -40.11 2.98 -27.39
CA ASP A 210 -40.99 4.07 -27.83
C ASP A 210 -40.20 5.14 -28.58
N TYR A 211 -39.05 5.55 -28.06
CA TYR A 211 -38.19 6.52 -28.73
C TYR A 211 -37.69 6.04 -30.10
N PHE A 212 -37.26 4.78 -30.20
CA PHE A 212 -36.76 4.24 -31.47
C PHE A 212 -37.89 4.18 -32.52
N LYS A 213 -39.07 3.80 -32.10
CA LYS A 213 -40.23 3.73 -33.02
C LYS A 213 -40.74 5.12 -33.45
N GLN A 214 -40.75 6.09 -32.51
CA GLN A 214 -41.13 7.48 -32.81
C GLN A 214 -40.17 8.14 -33.80
N HIS A 215 -38.87 7.88 -33.70
CA HIS A 215 -37.86 8.49 -34.57
C HIS A 215 -37.46 7.62 -35.76
N LYS A 216 -38.19 6.54 -36.01
CA LYS A 216 -37.92 5.59 -37.14
C LYS A 216 -36.47 5.11 -37.18
N TYR A 217 -35.89 4.74 -36.02
CA TYR A 217 -34.63 4.03 -36.01
C TYR A 217 -34.86 2.55 -36.34
N ASN A 218 -33.97 1.99 -37.16
CA ASN A 218 -34.03 0.58 -37.55
C ASN A 218 -33.41 -0.36 -36.54
N THR A 219 -32.69 0.18 -35.55
CA THR A 219 -32.04 -0.59 -34.47
C THR A 219 -33.06 -1.41 -33.69
N ILE A 220 -32.83 -2.71 -33.59
CA ILE A 220 -33.68 -3.67 -32.89
C ILE A 220 -33.48 -3.52 -31.39
N VAL A 221 -34.54 -3.45 -30.63
CA VAL A 221 -34.51 -3.42 -29.17
C VAL A 221 -34.76 -4.83 -28.66
N MET A 222 -33.75 -5.38 -27.92
CA MET A 222 -33.86 -6.71 -27.31
C MET A 222 -33.73 -6.60 -25.79
N GLY A 223 -34.82 -6.69 -25.07
CA GLY A 223 -34.80 -6.75 -23.60
C GLY A 223 -34.00 -7.96 -23.10
N ALA A 224 -33.17 -7.75 -22.11
CA ALA A 224 -32.24 -8.76 -21.63
C ALA A 224 -32.16 -8.83 -20.08
N SER A 225 -31.59 -9.93 -19.55
CA SER A 225 -31.28 -10.08 -18.14
C SER A 225 -32.52 -10.02 -17.22
N PHE A 226 -33.51 -10.85 -17.46
CA PHE A 226 -34.73 -10.91 -16.67
C PHE A 226 -34.52 -11.63 -15.33
N ARG A 227 -35.29 -11.27 -14.30
CA ARG A 227 -35.32 -11.92 -13.00
C ARG A 227 -36.59 -12.73 -12.76
N ARG A 228 -37.70 -12.36 -13.43
CA ARG A 228 -39.00 -12.99 -13.26
C ARG A 228 -39.82 -12.86 -14.53
N THR A 229 -40.77 -13.77 -14.69
CA THR A 229 -41.62 -13.84 -15.91
C THR A 229 -42.48 -12.60 -16.10
N GLU A 230 -42.90 -11.92 -15.06
CA GLU A 230 -43.72 -10.70 -15.13
C GLU A 230 -42.98 -9.57 -15.88
N GLN A 231 -41.67 -9.45 -15.73
CA GLN A 231 -40.86 -8.48 -16.51
C GLN A 231 -40.93 -8.78 -18.01
N ILE A 232 -40.90 -10.05 -18.38
CA ILE A 232 -40.99 -10.50 -19.75
C ILE A 232 -42.38 -10.19 -20.30
N LEU A 233 -43.44 -10.53 -19.58
CA LEU A 233 -44.81 -10.31 -19.94
C LEU A 233 -45.15 -8.81 -20.11
N ALA A 234 -44.52 -7.94 -19.30
CA ALA A 234 -44.68 -6.49 -19.38
C ALA A 234 -44.03 -5.88 -20.64
N LEU A 235 -43.16 -6.60 -21.33
CA LEU A 235 -42.45 -6.18 -22.53
C LEU A 235 -42.87 -6.92 -23.80
N VAL A 236 -43.95 -7.70 -23.75
CA VAL A 236 -44.47 -8.38 -24.93
C VAL A 236 -44.84 -7.38 -26.02
N GLY A 237 -44.33 -7.59 -27.22
CA GLY A 237 -44.40 -6.63 -28.32
C GLY A 237 -43.09 -5.87 -28.57
N CYS A 238 -42.10 -6.00 -27.66
CA CYS A 238 -40.70 -5.61 -27.93
C CYS A 238 -40.18 -6.38 -29.14
N ASP A 239 -39.26 -5.80 -29.89
CA ASP A 239 -38.73 -6.45 -31.10
C ASP A 239 -38.17 -7.84 -30.78
N ARG A 240 -37.38 -7.93 -29.70
CA ARG A 240 -36.84 -9.20 -29.23
C ARG A 240 -36.75 -9.23 -27.69
N LEU A 241 -36.77 -10.43 -27.11
CA LEU A 241 -36.51 -10.69 -25.70
C LEU A 241 -35.58 -11.88 -25.60
N THR A 242 -34.42 -11.69 -24.98
CA THR A 242 -33.51 -12.80 -24.70
C THR A 242 -33.74 -13.32 -23.29
N ILE A 243 -34.11 -14.60 -23.20
CA ILE A 243 -34.68 -15.23 -22.01
C ILE A 243 -33.84 -16.44 -21.63
N ALA A 244 -33.49 -16.51 -20.34
CA ALA A 244 -32.74 -17.65 -19.79
C ALA A 244 -33.60 -18.92 -19.67
N PRO A 245 -33.05 -20.14 -19.83
CA PRO A 245 -33.80 -21.38 -19.83
C PRO A 245 -34.74 -21.60 -18.65
N PRO A 246 -34.45 -21.24 -17.39
CA PRO A 246 -35.40 -21.37 -16.29
C PRO A 246 -36.68 -20.59 -16.49
N LEU A 247 -36.60 -19.35 -17.00
CA LEU A 247 -37.74 -18.51 -17.27
C LEU A 247 -38.53 -18.99 -18.53
N LEU A 248 -37.81 -19.54 -19.53
CA LEU A 248 -38.46 -20.20 -20.67
C LEU A 248 -39.33 -21.38 -20.21
N LYS A 249 -38.82 -22.17 -19.27
CA LYS A 249 -39.54 -23.28 -18.66
C LYS A 249 -40.79 -22.83 -17.91
N GLU A 250 -40.69 -21.76 -17.12
CA GLU A 250 -41.84 -21.19 -16.41
C GLU A 250 -42.93 -20.71 -17.38
N LEU A 251 -42.54 -19.97 -18.45
CA LEU A 251 -43.46 -19.50 -19.47
C LEU A 251 -44.11 -20.64 -20.25
N GLN A 252 -43.39 -21.74 -20.51
CA GLN A 252 -43.93 -22.93 -21.17
C GLN A 252 -44.93 -23.67 -20.28
N ALA A 253 -44.73 -23.61 -18.96
CA ALA A 253 -45.61 -24.27 -18.00
C ALA A 253 -46.90 -23.50 -17.66
N SER A 254 -47.09 -22.28 -18.14
CA SER A 254 -48.25 -21.44 -17.84
C SER A 254 -49.10 -21.25 -19.08
N ASP A 255 -50.44 -21.42 -18.94
CA ASP A 255 -51.44 -21.14 -19.99
C ASP A 255 -52.19 -19.83 -19.78
N THR A 256 -51.74 -18.96 -18.86
CA THR A 256 -52.35 -17.63 -18.64
C THR A 256 -52.25 -16.79 -19.90
N PRO A 257 -53.35 -16.11 -20.31
CA PRO A 257 -53.35 -15.31 -21.52
C PRO A 257 -52.29 -14.23 -21.57
N VAL A 258 -51.62 -14.09 -22.72
CA VAL A 258 -50.59 -13.06 -22.95
C VAL A 258 -51.19 -11.92 -23.74
N VAL A 259 -50.98 -10.70 -23.30
CA VAL A 259 -51.44 -9.47 -23.95
C VAL A 259 -50.23 -8.69 -24.45
N ARG A 260 -50.31 -8.23 -25.71
CA ARG A 260 -49.29 -7.34 -26.27
C ARG A 260 -49.27 -6.01 -25.52
N LYS A 261 -48.10 -5.63 -24.97
CA LYS A 261 -47.88 -4.41 -24.16
C LYS A 261 -47.22 -3.27 -24.92
N LEU A 262 -46.28 -3.61 -25.79
CA LEU A 262 -45.55 -2.62 -26.60
C LEU A 262 -46.14 -2.57 -28.04
N ILE A 263 -46.57 -1.39 -28.41
CA ILE A 263 -47.15 -1.11 -29.73
C ILE A 263 -46.41 0.08 -30.32
N PRO A 264 -45.93 0.00 -31.57
CA PRO A 264 -45.24 1.13 -32.20
C PRO A 264 -46.10 2.41 -32.19
N ALA A 265 -45.45 3.54 -31.83
CA ALA A 265 -46.13 4.83 -31.80
C ALA A 265 -46.67 5.21 -33.17
N SER A 266 -47.90 5.77 -33.18
CA SER A 266 -48.54 6.29 -34.41
C SER A 266 -47.96 7.64 -34.84
N GLN A 267 -47.42 8.43 -33.93
CA GLN A 267 -46.80 9.72 -34.18
C GLN A 267 -45.30 9.56 -34.46
N ILE A 268 -44.87 10.09 -35.59
CA ILE A 268 -43.46 10.10 -36.01
C ILE A 268 -42.88 11.49 -35.74
N LEU A 269 -41.73 11.52 -35.08
CA LEU A 269 -40.97 12.73 -34.78
C LEU A 269 -39.67 12.79 -35.60
N PRO A 270 -39.18 13.98 -35.93
CA PRO A 270 -37.87 14.10 -36.55
C PRO A 270 -36.75 13.58 -35.61
N ARG A 271 -35.71 13.03 -36.19
CA ARG A 271 -34.53 12.60 -35.43
C ARG A 271 -33.81 13.82 -34.87
N PRO A 272 -33.44 13.83 -33.58
CA PRO A 272 -32.61 14.89 -33.01
C PRO A 272 -31.19 14.86 -33.58
N VAL A 273 -30.45 15.92 -33.36
CA VAL A 273 -28.99 15.97 -33.66
C VAL A 273 -28.29 14.88 -32.90
N PRO A 274 -27.39 14.09 -33.53
CA PRO A 274 -26.64 13.04 -32.84
C PRO A 274 -25.78 13.58 -31.69
N LEU A 275 -25.64 12.78 -30.63
CA LEU A 275 -24.80 13.10 -29.48
C LEU A 275 -23.33 13.19 -29.91
N SER A 276 -22.66 14.26 -29.49
CA SER A 276 -21.20 14.31 -29.46
C SER A 276 -20.66 13.40 -28.35
N GLU A 277 -19.38 13.08 -28.40
CA GLU A 277 -18.72 12.31 -27.34
C GLU A 277 -18.87 12.97 -25.96
N ALA A 278 -18.70 14.29 -25.88
CA ALA A 278 -18.80 15.03 -24.63
C ALA A 278 -20.22 14.97 -24.06
N GLU A 279 -21.24 15.13 -24.90
CA GLU A 279 -22.66 15.02 -24.51
C GLU A 279 -23.01 13.59 -24.07
N PHE A 280 -22.57 12.58 -24.83
CA PHE A 280 -22.75 11.18 -24.44
C PHE A 280 -22.14 10.87 -23.06
N ARG A 281 -20.87 11.24 -22.86
CA ARG A 281 -20.17 11.01 -21.60
C ARG A 281 -20.83 11.76 -20.45
N TRP A 282 -21.25 12.99 -20.68
CA TRP A 282 -21.96 13.79 -19.69
C TRP A 282 -23.31 13.20 -19.31
N GLU A 283 -24.19 12.92 -20.29
CA GLU A 283 -25.52 12.34 -20.06
C GLU A 283 -25.42 10.97 -19.38
N HIS A 284 -24.49 10.11 -19.82
CA HIS A 284 -24.28 8.81 -19.20
C HIS A 284 -23.82 8.97 -17.74
N ASN A 285 -22.91 9.91 -17.46
CA ASN A 285 -22.39 10.16 -16.11
C ASN A 285 -23.45 10.74 -15.14
N GLN A 286 -24.52 11.34 -15.64
CA GLN A 286 -25.64 11.79 -14.82
C GLN A 286 -26.50 10.63 -14.28
N ASP A 287 -26.33 9.44 -14.78
CA ASP A 287 -27.04 8.23 -14.34
C ASP A 287 -26.11 7.32 -13.53
N PRO A 288 -26.09 7.44 -12.19
CA PRO A 288 -25.18 6.66 -11.36
C PRO A 288 -25.42 5.16 -11.46
N MET A 289 -26.66 4.71 -11.67
CA MET A 289 -26.99 3.30 -11.90
C MET A 289 -26.29 2.79 -13.16
N ALA A 290 -26.38 3.53 -14.25
CA ALA A 290 -25.80 3.13 -15.52
C ALA A 290 -24.27 3.10 -15.48
N VAL A 291 -23.63 4.10 -14.85
CA VAL A 291 -22.17 4.16 -14.66
C VAL A 291 -21.68 2.97 -13.85
N GLU A 292 -22.30 2.70 -12.70
CA GLU A 292 -21.91 1.59 -11.82
C GLU A 292 -22.11 0.24 -12.53
N LYS A 293 -23.23 0.02 -13.16
CA LYS A 293 -23.58 -1.27 -13.79
C LYS A 293 -22.81 -1.55 -15.07
N LEU A 294 -22.47 -0.55 -15.85
CA LEU A 294 -21.59 -0.71 -17.02
C LEU A 294 -20.18 -1.12 -16.57
N ALA A 295 -19.61 -0.39 -15.62
CA ALA A 295 -18.29 -0.67 -15.09
C ALA A 295 -18.21 -2.05 -14.39
N GLU A 296 -19.21 -2.40 -13.58
CA GLU A 296 -19.35 -3.73 -12.96
C GLU A 296 -19.44 -4.84 -14.03
N GLY A 297 -20.28 -4.66 -15.05
CA GLY A 297 -20.48 -5.64 -16.11
C GLY A 297 -19.21 -5.94 -16.89
N ILE A 298 -18.46 -4.90 -17.27
CA ILE A 298 -17.17 -5.05 -17.96
C ILE A 298 -16.18 -5.82 -17.09
N ARG A 299 -16.06 -5.49 -15.79
CA ARG A 299 -15.18 -6.19 -14.86
C ARG A 299 -15.56 -7.67 -14.69
N LEU A 300 -16.83 -7.97 -14.50
CA LEU A 300 -17.31 -9.36 -14.34
C LEU A 300 -17.05 -10.20 -15.59
N PHE A 301 -17.31 -9.67 -16.76
CA PHE A 301 -17.05 -10.39 -18.02
C PHE A 301 -15.55 -10.61 -18.24
N ALA A 302 -14.70 -9.64 -17.86
CA ALA A 302 -13.25 -9.81 -17.90
C ALA A 302 -12.75 -10.87 -16.91
N VAL A 303 -13.36 -10.98 -15.72
CA VAL A 303 -13.08 -12.04 -14.75
C VAL A 303 -13.46 -13.41 -15.31
N ASP A 304 -14.67 -13.54 -15.88
CA ASP A 304 -15.14 -14.81 -16.43
C ASP A 304 -14.35 -15.21 -17.69
N GLN A 305 -13.91 -14.23 -18.48
CA GLN A 305 -12.99 -14.47 -19.59
C GLN A 305 -11.66 -15.07 -19.11
N ARG A 306 -11.09 -14.55 -18.01
CA ARG A 306 -9.86 -15.11 -17.42
C ARG A 306 -10.09 -16.54 -16.91
N LYS A 307 -11.21 -16.80 -16.23
CA LYS A 307 -11.54 -18.17 -15.80
C LYS A 307 -11.69 -19.12 -16.99
N LEU A 308 -12.22 -18.64 -18.12
CA LEU A 308 -12.29 -19.44 -19.34
C LEU A 308 -10.90 -19.72 -19.92
N GLU A 309 -10.01 -18.72 -19.89
CA GLU A 309 -8.60 -18.86 -20.26
C GLU A 309 -7.88 -19.90 -19.36
N ASP A 310 -8.18 -19.89 -18.07
CA ASP A 310 -7.61 -20.83 -17.09
C ASP A 310 -8.17 -22.27 -17.22
N LEU A 311 -9.39 -22.43 -17.74
CA LEU A 311 -9.99 -23.74 -18.04
C LEU A 311 -9.38 -24.45 -19.26
N LEU A 312 -8.69 -23.68 -20.13
CA LEU A 312 -7.97 -24.29 -21.24
C LEU A 312 -6.79 -25.06 -20.66
N PRO A 313 -6.76 -26.43 -20.79
CA PRO A 313 -5.85 -27.24 -20.00
C PRO A 313 -4.39 -26.89 -20.20
N PRO A 314 -3.56 -27.06 -19.15
CA PRO A 314 -2.11 -26.84 -19.22
C PRO A 314 -1.38 -27.75 -20.22
N ASN A 315 -2.08 -28.70 -20.85
CA ASN A 315 -1.59 -29.62 -21.88
C ASN A 315 -1.51 -29.04 -23.30
N CYS A 316 -1.60 -27.73 -23.47
CA CYS A 316 -1.01 -27.09 -24.64
C CYS A 316 0.52 -27.25 -24.55
N HIS A 317 1.02 -28.42 -24.85
CA HIS A 317 2.45 -28.66 -24.95
C HIS A 317 3.03 -27.79 -26.06
N PHE A 318 3.52 -26.65 -25.68
CA PHE A 318 4.40 -25.85 -26.51
C PHE A 318 5.83 -26.26 -26.22
N SER A 319 6.42 -26.91 -27.21
CA SER A 319 7.82 -27.31 -27.28
C SER A 319 8.35 -28.09 -26.05
N LEU A 320 8.67 -29.31 -26.31
CA LEU A 320 9.50 -30.19 -25.50
C LEU A 320 10.67 -29.42 -24.86
N THR A 321 10.57 -29.05 -23.57
CA THR A 321 11.65 -29.05 -22.58
C THR A 321 11.34 -28.42 -21.23
N GLU A 322 10.12 -27.93 -20.92
CA GLU A 322 9.85 -27.48 -19.55
C GLU A 322 8.61 -28.17 -18.98
N LYS A 323 8.84 -29.00 -17.96
CA LYS A 323 7.81 -29.56 -17.10
C LYS A 323 7.17 -28.41 -16.34
N ASN A 324 5.96 -27.98 -16.73
CA ASN A 324 5.22 -26.94 -16.00
C ASN A 324 4.99 -27.40 -14.56
N MET A 325 5.70 -26.76 -13.63
CA MET A 325 5.48 -26.95 -12.18
C MET A 325 4.15 -26.32 -11.78
N SER A 326 3.38 -27.03 -10.92
CA SER A 326 2.15 -26.48 -10.39
C SER A 326 2.44 -25.34 -9.39
N ARG A 327 1.52 -24.38 -9.24
CA ARG A 327 1.63 -23.33 -8.20
C ARG A 327 1.85 -23.93 -6.81
N ARG A 328 1.20 -25.06 -6.53
CA ARG A 328 1.37 -25.77 -5.26
C ARG A 328 2.81 -26.29 -5.07
N GLU A 329 3.46 -26.76 -6.10
CA GLU A 329 4.87 -27.17 -6.03
C GLU A 329 5.79 -25.99 -5.81
N LEU A 330 5.51 -24.83 -6.43
CA LEU A 330 6.26 -23.59 -6.18
C LEU A 330 6.09 -23.12 -4.73
N ALA A 331 4.87 -23.09 -4.20
CA ALA A 331 4.61 -22.78 -2.80
C ALA A 331 5.27 -23.78 -1.84
N ASN A 332 5.30 -25.07 -2.20
CA ASN A 332 5.94 -26.11 -1.39
C ASN A 332 7.46 -25.95 -1.29
N ALA A 333 8.11 -25.26 -2.24
CA ALA A 333 9.53 -24.90 -2.11
C ALA A 333 9.76 -23.96 -0.92
N ILE A 334 8.86 -22.98 -0.71
CA ILE A 334 8.90 -22.09 0.47
C ILE A 334 8.74 -22.92 1.75
N ARG A 335 7.76 -23.82 1.79
CA ARG A 335 7.51 -24.70 2.94
C ARG A 335 8.72 -25.54 3.27
N ALA A 336 9.31 -26.20 2.25
CA ALA A 336 10.48 -27.04 2.41
C ALA A 336 11.69 -26.24 2.94
N LEU A 337 12.04 -25.13 2.33
CA LEU A 337 13.15 -24.28 2.78
C LEU A 337 12.94 -23.76 4.19
N SER A 338 11.72 -23.36 4.53
CA SER A 338 11.40 -22.81 5.84
C SER A 338 11.51 -23.86 6.94
N MET A 339 10.89 -25.04 6.76
CA MET A 339 10.99 -26.09 7.77
C MET A 339 12.44 -26.64 7.90
N ASP A 340 13.18 -26.72 6.79
CA ASP A 340 14.57 -27.20 6.79
C ASP A 340 15.51 -26.24 7.53
N ALA A 341 15.40 -24.94 7.27
CA ALA A 341 16.24 -23.93 7.90
C ALA A 341 15.98 -23.83 9.40
N VAL A 342 14.70 -23.82 9.80
CA VAL A 342 14.29 -23.80 11.21
C VAL A 342 14.72 -25.08 11.91
N GLN A 343 14.56 -26.23 11.29
CA GLN A 343 14.98 -27.52 11.86
C GLN A 343 16.49 -27.59 12.02
N LYS A 344 17.26 -27.14 11.03
CA LYS A 344 18.72 -27.11 11.12
C LYS A 344 19.23 -26.18 12.19
N ALA A 345 18.63 -25.00 12.32
CA ALA A 345 18.96 -24.05 13.38
C ALA A 345 18.46 -24.47 14.75
N ASN A 346 17.54 -25.42 14.81
CA ASN A 346 16.79 -25.81 15.98
C ASN A 346 16.18 -24.58 16.72
N SER A 347 15.81 -23.57 15.95
CA SER A 347 15.31 -22.29 16.43
C SER A 347 14.58 -21.56 15.29
N GLY A 348 13.41 -21.01 15.56
CA GLY A 348 12.65 -20.20 14.60
C GLY A 348 11.18 -20.59 14.54
N HIS A 349 10.48 -20.04 13.55
CA HIS A 349 9.04 -20.10 13.42
C HIS A 349 8.67 -20.69 12.05
N PRO A 350 8.40 -22.01 11.95
CA PRO A 350 8.11 -22.61 10.66
C PRO A 350 6.65 -22.46 10.25
N GLY A 351 5.74 -22.28 11.20
CA GLY A 351 4.30 -22.41 10.97
C GLY A 351 3.70 -21.35 10.04
N ALA A 352 3.97 -20.08 10.29
CA ALA A 352 3.48 -18.99 9.45
C ALA A 352 4.06 -19.03 8.03
N PRO A 353 5.37 -19.27 7.80
CA PRO A 353 5.89 -19.49 6.45
C PRO A 353 5.19 -20.60 5.68
N MET A 354 4.88 -21.72 6.35
CA MET A 354 4.18 -22.85 5.73
C MET A 354 2.72 -22.53 5.43
N GLY A 355 2.05 -21.75 6.30
CA GLY A 355 0.67 -21.32 6.12
C GLY A 355 0.51 -20.30 5.00
N MET A 356 1.40 -19.33 4.90
CA MET A 356 1.31 -18.20 3.97
C MET A 356 1.96 -18.49 2.59
N ALA A 357 2.51 -19.65 2.36
CA ALA A 357 3.28 -19.95 1.15
C ALA A 357 2.48 -19.77 -0.15
N ASP A 358 1.21 -20.15 -0.18
CA ASP A 358 0.37 -19.99 -1.38
C ASP A 358 0.05 -18.50 -1.65
N ILE A 359 -0.20 -17.71 -0.60
CA ILE A 359 -0.43 -16.25 -0.72
C ILE A 359 0.83 -15.58 -1.28
N ALA A 360 1.98 -15.93 -0.74
CA ALA A 360 3.27 -15.38 -1.17
C ALA A 360 3.59 -15.78 -2.60
N GLU A 361 3.31 -17.00 -3.01
CA GLU A 361 3.54 -17.47 -4.37
C GLU A 361 2.74 -16.65 -5.38
N VAL A 362 1.45 -16.45 -5.14
CA VAL A 362 0.60 -15.66 -6.05
C VAL A 362 1.05 -14.21 -6.12
N LEU A 363 1.31 -13.58 -4.97
CA LEU A 363 1.74 -12.19 -4.93
C LEU A 363 3.08 -11.99 -5.67
N TRP A 364 4.08 -12.78 -5.35
CA TRP A 364 5.45 -12.58 -5.85
C TRP A 364 5.61 -12.98 -7.31
N ASN A 365 4.89 -13.99 -7.78
CA ASN A 365 4.98 -14.43 -9.17
C ASN A 365 4.07 -13.63 -10.13
N ASP A 366 2.89 -13.20 -9.70
CA ASP A 366 1.92 -12.59 -10.61
C ASP A 366 1.82 -11.06 -10.50
N PHE A 367 2.14 -10.46 -9.35
CA PHE A 367 1.81 -9.06 -9.08
C PHE A 367 2.98 -8.18 -8.65
N LEU A 368 3.88 -8.69 -7.84
CA LEU A 368 4.95 -7.87 -7.26
C LEU A 368 5.90 -7.33 -8.34
N LYS A 369 5.99 -6.01 -8.42
CA LYS A 369 6.91 -5.31 -9.31
C LYS A 369 8.25 -5.13 -8.61
N HIS A 370 9.23 -5.96 -8.96
CA HIS A 370 10.56 -5.93 -8.37
C HIS A 370 11.64 -6.39 -9.34
N ASN A 371 12.88 -6.02 -9.08
CA ASN A 371 14.04 -6.54 -9.80
C ASN A 371 15.06 -7.12 -8.81
N PRO A 372 15.21 -8.45 -8.73
CA PRO A 372 16.18 -9.06 -7.83
C PRO A 372 17.64 -8.63 -8.06
N GLN A 373 17.98 -8.19 -9.27
CA GLN A 373 19.32 -7.71 -9.61
C GLN A 373 19.55 -6.26 -9.22
N ASN A 374 18.49 -5.50 -8.94
CA ASN A 374 18.54 -4.14 -8.40
C ASN A 374 17.50 -3.96 -7.29
N PRO A 375 17.81 -4.44 -6.07
CA PRO A 375 16.88 -4.31 -4.94
C PRO A 375 16.58 -2.87 -4.53
N ASP A 376 17.34 -1.89 -5.01
CA ASP A 376 17.19 -0.47 -4.71
C ASP A 376 16.48 0.32 -5.84
N TRP A 377 15.96 -0.36 -6.86
CA TRP A 377 15.20 0.29 -7.94
C TRP A 377 14.11 1.22 -7.37
N VAL A 378 14.11 2.46 -7.83
CA VAL A 378 13.28 3.54 -7.26
C VAL A 378 11.79 3.20 -7.28
N ASP A 379 11.27 2.71 -8.41
CA ASP A 379 9.84 2.43 -8.59
C ASP A 379 9.46 0.96 -8.38
N ARG A 380 10.26 0.22 -7.62
CA ARG A 380 9.87 -1.13 -7.18
C ARG A 380 8.73 -1.08 -6.18
N ASP A 381 7.89 -2.08 -6.16
CA ASP A 381 6.96 -2.30 -5.06
C ASP A 381 7.71 -2.53 -3.74
N ARG A 382 7.11 -2.12 -2.63
CA ARG A 382 7.65 -2.38 -1.29
C ARG A 382 6.89 -3.54 -0.66
N PHE A 383 7.62 -4.58 -0.27
CA PHE A 383 7.05 -5.73 0.43
C PHE A 383 7.52 -5.75 1.89
N ILE A 384 6.59 -5.76 2.81
CA ILE A 384 6.84 -5.74 4.25
C ILE A 384 6.24 -6.99 4.91
N LEU A 385 7.06 -7.70 5.67
CA LEU A 385 6.64 -8.81 6.51
C LEU A 385 6.50 -8.29 7.96
N SER A 386 5.32 -7.81 8.34
CA SER A 386 5.08 -7.25 9.68
C SER A 386 5.10 -8.32 10.78
N ASN A 387 4.67 -9.54 10.48
CA ASN A 387 4.88 -10.72 11.31
C ASN A 387 6.30 -11.27 11.10
N GLY A 388 7.30 -10.49 11.53
CA GLY A 388 8.72 -10.74 11.24
C GLY A 388 9.29 -12.06 11.76
N HIS A 389 8.61 -12.72 12.70
CA HIS A 389 8.95 -14.07 13.13
C HIS A 389 8.82 -15.09 11.97
N ALA A 390 7.99 -14.82 10.96
CA ALA A 390 7.90 -15.62 9.74
C ALA A 390 9.06 -15.37 8.76
N SER A 391 10.21 -14.94 9.23
CA SER A 391 11.38 -14.48 8.45
C SER A 391 11.78 -15.45 7.33
N MET A 392 11.70 -16.76 7.56
CA MET A 392 12.03 -17.75 6.54
C MET A 392 11.13 -17.70 5.31
N LEU A 393 9.89 -17.21 5.44
CA LEU A 393 9.04 -16.92 4.27
C LEU A 393 9.74 -15.91 3.34
N LEU A 394 10.17 -14.79 3.90
CA LEU A 394 10.83 -13.73 3.13
C LEU A 394 12.19 -14.19 2.58
N TYR A 395 12.98 -14.87 3.37
CA TYR A 395 14.29 -15.38 2.90
C TYR A 395 14.15 -16.43 1.79
N SER A 396 13.16 -17.29 1.90
CA SER A 396 12.85 -18.26 0.83
C SER A 396 12.44 -17.55 -0.47
N LEU A 397 11.59 -16.52 -0.37
CA LEU A 397 11.17 -15.71 -1.52
C LEU A 397 12.35 -14.98 -2.17
N LEU A 398 13.18 -14.32 -1.37
CA LEU A 398 14.35 -13.60 -1.89
C LEU A 398 15.32 -14.55 -2.59
N HIS A 399 15.60 -15.71 -1.97
CA HIS A 399 16.45 -16.73 -2.57
C HIS A 399 15.87 -17.28 -3.89
N LEU A 400 14.63 -17.71 -3.88
CA LEU A 400 13.99 -18.36 -5.04
C LEU A 400 13.81 -17.40 -6.21
N THR A 401 13.52 -16.14 -5.97
CA THR A 401 13.31 -15.12 -7.01
C THR A 401 14.60 -14.56 -7.60
N GLY A 402 15.75 -14.84 -6.99
CA GLY A 402 17.06 -14.53 -7.56
C GLY A 402 17.80 -13.32 -6.99
N TYR A 403 17.42 -12.85 -5.79
CA TYR A 403 18.24 -11.88 -5.05
C TYR A 403 19.61 -12.49 -4.65
N ASP A 404 20.56 -11.63 -4.29
CA ASP A 404 21.87 -12.07 -3.79
C ASP A 404 21.75 -12.65 -2.36
N LEU A 405 21.02 -13.74 -2.27
CA LEU A 405 20.84 -14.52 -1.05
C LEU A 405 20.99 -16.02 -1.40
N PRO A 406 22.23 -16.54 -1.43
CA PRO A 406 22.47 -17.91 -1.83
C PRO A 406 21.95 -18.92 -0.80
N LEU A 407 21.71 -20.14 -1.23
CA LEU A 407 21.21 -21.23 -0.39
C LEU A 407 22.10 -21.50 0.84
N SER A 408 23.39 -21.23 0.74
CA SER A 408 24.34 -21.30 1.86
C SER A 408 23.93 -20.41 3.02
N GLU A 409 23.38 -19.23 2.75
CA GLU A 409 22.88 -18.30 3.78
C GLU A 409 21.61 -18.84 4.46
N LEU A 410 20.70 -19.46 3.70
CA LEU A 410 19.51 -20.12 4.28
C LEU A 410 19.92 -21.29 5.20
N LYS A 411 20.96 -22.02 4.82
CA LYS A 411 21.55 -23.09 5.65
C LYS A 411 22.19 -22.56 6.94
N GLN A 412 22.52 -21.27 6.98
CA GLN A 412 23.09 -20.57 8.12
C GLN A 412 22.06 -19.69 8.86
N PHE A 413 20.76 -20.00 8.71
CA PHE A 413 19.69 -19.28 9.39
C PHE A 413 19.94 -19.14 10.89
N ARG A 414 19.86 -17.91 11.41
CA ARG A 414 20.14 -17.55 12.81
C ARG A 414 21.56 -17.82 13.28
N GLN A 415 22.52 -17.98 12.38
CA GLN A 415 23.93 -18.12 12.76
C GLN A 415 24.64 -16.77 12.69
N LEU A 416 25.74 -16.65 13.46
CA LEU A 416 26.52 -15.42 13.54
C LEU A 416 27.02 -14.98 12.15
N HIS A 417 26.78 -13.73 11.80
CA HIS A 417 27.15 -13.07 10.54
C HIS A 417 26.47 -13.61 9.27
N SER A 418 25.48 -14.49 9.37
CA SER A 418 24.71 -14.88 8.19
C SER A 418 23.78 -13.75 7.72
N LYS A 419 23.47 -13.74 6.42
CA LYS A 419 22.49 -12.82 5.84
C LYS A 419 21.03 -13.17 6.17
N THR A 420 20.81 -14.18 7.02
CA THR A 420 19.49 -14.67 7.42
C THR A 420 19.30 -14.58 8.93
N PRO A 421 19.25 -13.36 9.51
CA PRO A 421 19.01 -13.19 10.94
C PRO A 421 17.62 -13.70 11.34
N GLY A 422 17.40 -13.87 12.64
CA GLY A 422 16.18 -14.47 13.18
C GLY A 422 14.89 -13.75 12.79
N HIS A 423 14.94 -12.46 12.60
CA HIS A 423 13.91 -11.59 12.06
C HIS A 423 14.52 -10.73 10.94
N PRO A 424 13.73 -10.27 9.95
CA PRO A 424 14.26 -9.48 8.85
C PRO A 424 14.94 -8.19 9.33
N GLU A 425 16.11 -7.88 8.80
CA GLU A 425 16.89 -6.69 9.13
C GLU A 425 17.22 -5.89 7.87
N HIS A 426 16.79 -4.63 7.85
CA HIS A 426 17.09 -3.70 6.77
C HIS A 426 18.59 -3.41 6.70
N GLY A 427 19.14 -3.39 5.49
CA GLY A 427 20.56 -3.15 5.24
C GLY A 427 21.44 -4.37 5.52
N TYR A 428 20.89 -5.48 5.98
CA TYR A 428 21.60 -6.72 6.26
C TYR A 428 21.36 -7.77 5.17
N THR A 429 20.08 -7.99 4.80
CA THR A 429 19.68 -8.92 3.75
C THR A 429 19.21 -8.12 2.52
N PRO A 430 19.77 -8.36 1.31
CA PRO A 430 19.30 -7.69 0.10
C PRO A 430 17.81 -7.92 -0.14
N GLY A 431 17.07 -6.85 -0.41
CA GLY A 431 15.63 -6.90 -0.68
C GLY A 431 14.72 -6.81 0.56
N VAL A 432 15.28 -6.73 1.76
CA VAL A 432 14.52 -6.48 3.00
C VAL A 432 14.30 -4.97 3.17
N GLU A 433 13.05 -4.54 3.12
CA GLU A 433 12.67 -3.12 3.11
C GLU A 433 12.68 -2.49 4.52
N THR A 434 12.45 -3.27 5.56
CA THR A 434 12.43 -2.79 6.95
C THR A 434 12.77 -3.90 7.92
N THR A 435 13.31 -3.53 9.08
CA THR A 435 13.55 -4.45 10.19
C THR A 435 12.24 -4.67 10.95
N THR A 436 11.82 -5.92 11.07
CA THR A 436 10.63 -6.33 11.80
C THR A 436 10.99 -7.34 12.90
N GLY A 437 10.00 -7.73 13.68
CA GLY A 437 10.15 -8.55 14.88
C GLY A 437 9.27 -8.03 16.01
N PRO A 438 9.35 -6.75 16.38
CA PRO A 438 8.30 -6.12 17.18
C PRO A 438 7.01 -6.01 16.35
N LEU A 439 6.01 -6.81 16.72
CA LEU A 439 4.76 -6.95 15.97
C LEU A 439 4.03 -5.61 15.77
N GLY A 440 3.44 -5.41 14.62
CA GLY A 440 2.66 -4.21 14.28
C GLY A 440 3.49 -3.04 13.74
N GLN A 441 4.78 -2.94 14.02
CA GLN A 441 5.60 -1.84 13.52
C GLN A 441 5.86 -1.93 12.02
N GLY A 442 6.01 -3.13 11.46
CA GLY A 442 6.10 -3.33 10.00
C GLY A 442 4.88 -2.80 9.26
N LEU A 443 3.70 -3.01 9.80
CA LEU A 443 2.45 -2.44 9.28
C LEU A 443 2.48 -0.90 9.30
N ALA A 444 2.93 -0.29 10.37
CA ALA A 444 3.10 1.16 10.46
C ALA A 444 4.18 1.68 9.49
N ASN A 445 5.28 0.95 9.32
CA ASN A 445 6.29 1.29 8.30
C ASN A 445 5.68 1.24 6.89
N ALA A 446 4.84 0.25 6.60
CA ALA A 446 4.14 0.14 5.32
C ALA A 446 3.23 1.35 5.06
N VAL A 447 2.52 1.84 6.06
CA VAL A 447 1.74 3.08 5.98
C VAL A 447 2.64 4.26 5.61
N GLY A 448 3.81 4.36 6.23
CA GLY A 448 4.81 5.40 5.92
C GLY A 448 5.32 5.32 4.49
N MET A 449 5.60 4.13 3.99
CA MET A 449 6.05 3.92 2.61
C MET A 449 4.96 4.28 1.60
N ALA A 450 3.70 3.97 1.89
CA ALA A 450 2.56 4.34 1.05
C ALA A 450 2.33 5.87 1.04
N ILE A 451 2.53 6.56 2.16
CA ILE A 451 2.52 8.03 2.23
C ILE A 451 3.62 8.61 1.34
N ALA A 452 4.84 8.06 1.45
CA ALA A 452 5.99 8.52 0.67
C ALA A 452 5.73 8.35 -0.84
N GLU A 453 5.23 7.21 -1.28
CA GLU A 453 4.86 6.98 -2.68
C GLU A 453 3.84 7.99 -3.16
N ARG A 454 2.73 8.15 -2.43
CA ARG A 454 1.64 9.07 -2.80
C ARG A 454 2.14 10.52 -2.91
N THR A 455 2.96 10.96 -1.96
CA THR A 455 3.45 12.32 -1.91
C THR A 455 4.49 12.57 -3.02
N LEU A 456 5.43 11.64 -3.25
CA LEU A 456 6.37 11.72 -4.37
C LEU A 456 5.64 11.72 -5.72
N ALA A 457 4.66 10.85 -5.90
CA ALA A 457 3.86 10.79 -7.12
C ALA A 457 3.18 12.15 -7.39
N ALA A 458 2.57 12.75 -6.37
CA ALA A 458 1.94 14.06 -6.48
C ALA A 458 2.94 15.19 -6.82
N GLN A 459 4.15 15.12 -6.28
CA GLN A 459 5.19 16.13 -6.53
C GLN A 459 5.85 15.97 -7.89
N PHE A 460 6.13 14.75 -8.34
CA PHE A 460 6.99 14.47 -9.49
C PHE A 460 6.27 13.98 -10.74
N ASN A 461 5.18 13.23 -10.64
CA ASN A 461 4.48 12.73 -11.81
C ASN A 461 3.88 13.87 -12.64
N ARG A 462 3.89 13.69 -13.96
CA ARG A 462 3.26 14.59 -14.92
C ARG A 462 2.42 13.77 -15.90
N PRO A 463 1.38 14.34 -16.54
CA PRO A 463 0.53 13.60 -17.49
C PRO A 463 1.37 12.89 -18.56
N GLY A 464 1.19 11.56 -18.66
CA GLY A 464 1.98 10.70 -19.57
C GLY A 464 3.39 10.36 -19.06
N HIS A 465 3.74 10.79 -17.86
CA HIS A 465 5.05 10.57 -17.23
C HIS A 465 4.86 10.16 -15.75
N GLU A 466 4.15 9.07 -15.52
CA GLU A 466 3.95 8.49 -14.20
C GLU A 466 5.18 7.67 -13.82
N ILE A 467 6.20 8.33 -13.26
CA ILE A 467 7.50 7.74 -12.89
C ILE A 467 7.53 7.17 -11.47
N ILE A 468 6.58 7.56 -10.63
CA ILE A 468 6.36 7.01 -9.29
C ILE A 468 4.99 6.35 -9.30
N ASP A 469 4.97 5.02 -9.36
CA ASP A 469 3.74 4.24 -9.46
C ASP A 469 3.93 2.83 -8.93
N HIS A 470 4.14 2.69 -7.62
CA HIS A 470 4.34 1.39 -6.98
C HIS A 470 3.42 1.17 -5.80
N HIS A 471 3.16 -0.08 -5.52
CA HIS A 471 2.36 -0.51 -4.37
C HIS A 471 3.24 -0.77 -3.15
N THR A 472 2.61 -0.70 -1.99
CA THR A 472 3.16 -1.20 -0.74
C THR A 472 2.31 -2.39 -0.31
N TRP A 473 2.95 -3.55 -0.17
CA TRP A 473 2.34 -4.81 0.22
C TRP A 473 2.79 -5.17 1.62
N VAL A 474 1.87 -5.55 2.50
CA VAL A 474 2.23 -5.91 3.87
C VAL A 474 1.53 -7.20 4.30
N PHE A 475 2.31 -8.16 4.80
CA PHE A 475 1.82 -9.36 5.45
C PHE A 475 1.79 -9.15 6.96
N MET A 476 0.71 -9.57 7.59
CA MET A 476 0.48 -9.45 9.04
C MET A 476 -0.30 -10.65 9.58
N GLY A 477 -0.06 -10.97 10.84
CA GLY A 477 -0.80 -12.02 11.55
C GLY A 477 -1.65 -11.45 12.67
N ASP A 478 -2.31 -12.32 13.43
CA ASP A 478 -3.16 -11.99 14.57
C ASP A 478 -2.46 -11.07 15.57
N GLY A 479 -1.22 -11.39 15.94
CA GLY A 479 -0.44 -10.59 16.89
C GLY A 479 -0.15 -9.18 16.42
N CYS A 480 0.06 -8.97 15.12
CA CYS A 480 0.22 -7.62 14.56
C CYS A 480 -1.04 -6.76 14.76
N LEU A 481 -2.22 -7.38 14.65
CA LEU A 481 -3.50 -6.68 14.79
C LEU A 481 -3.96 -6.55 16.25
N MET A 482 -3.42 -7.35 17.17
CA MET A 482 -3.59 -7.15 18.61
C MET A 482 -2.82 -5.94 19.14
N GLU A 483 -1.68 -5.61 18.53
CA GLU A 483 -0.87 -4.46 18.93
C GLU A 483 -1.63 -3.14 18.72
N GLY A 484 -1.61 -2.26 19.73
CA GLY A 484 -2.29 -0.96 19.68
C GLY A 484 -1.83 -0.06 18.54
N ILE A 485 -0.57 -0.17 18.13
CA ILE A 485 -0.04 0.57 16.99
C ILE A 485 -0.79 0.28 15.67
N SER A 486 -1.38 -0.89 15.52
CA SER A 486 -2.19 -1.23 14.35
C SER A 486 -3.42 -0.32 14.24
N HIS A 487 -4.03 0.04 15.39
CA HIS A 487 -5.11 1.02 15.43
C HIS A 487 -4.61 2.40 14.96
N GLU A 488 -3.51 2.88 15.53
CA GLU A 488 -2.96 4.20 15.19
C GLU A 488 -2.63 4.32 13.70
N ALA A 489 -1.88 3.37 13.16
CA ALA A 489 -1.42 3.39 11.77
C ALA A 489 -2.55 3.16 10.76
N CYS A 490 -3.43 2.18 11.00
CA CYS A 490 -4.48 1.83 10.05
C CYS A 490 -5.60 2.87 9.99
N SER A 491 -5.94 3.47 11.13
CA SER A 491 -6.88 4.59 11.17
C SER A 491 -6.35 5.80 10.36
N LEU A 492 -5.07 6.13 10.50
CA LEU A 492 -4.42 7.19 9.72
C LEU A 492 -4.41 6.85 8.22
N ALA A 493 -4.07 5.63 7.85
CA ALA A 493 -4.03 5.20 6.46
C ALA A 493 -5.39 5.31 5.76
N GLY A 494 -6.46 4.91 6.44
CA GLY A 494 -7.82 5.06 5.93
C GLY A 494 -8.24 6.53 5.80
N THR A 495 -7.89 7.36 6.80
CA THR A 495 -8.14 8.81 6.75
C THR A 495 -7.44 9.49 5.57
N LEU A 496 -6.23 9.06 5.24
CA LEU A 496 -5.46 9.57 4.10
C LEU A 496 -5.87 8.96 2.76
N GLY A 497 -6.63 7.87 2.74
CA GLY A 497 -7.06 7.23 1.51
C GLY A 497 -5.91 6.61 0.70
N LEU A 498 -5.02 5.85 1.34
CA LEU A 498 -3.81 5.30 0.71
C LEU A 498 -4.13 4.10 -0.19
N GLY A 499 -4.61 4.35 -1.40
CA GLY A 499 -5.14 3.33 -2.31
C GLY A 499 -4.10 2.33 -2.86
N LYS A 500 -2.81 2.60 -2.71
CA LYS A 500 -1.74 1.67 -3.11
C LYS A 500 -1.15 0.86 -1.95
N LEU A 501 -1.74 0.95 -0.75
CA LEU A 501 -1.43 0.11 0.40
C LEU A 501 -2.37 -1.09 0.42
N ILE A 502 -1.81 -2.29 0.32
CA ILE A 502 -2.57 -3.54 0.33
C ILE A 502 -1.99 -4.47 1.40
N GLY A 503 -2.82 -4.79 2.40
CA GLY A 503 -2.48 -5.68 3.50
C GLY A 503 -3.09 -7.06 3.30
N PHE A 504 -2.34 -8.08 3.71
CA PHE A 504 -2.80 -9.47 3.82
C PHE A 504 -2.79 -9.87 5.29
N TYR A 505 -3.95 -10.22 5.79
CA TYR A 505 -4.08 -10.74 7.13
C TYR A 505 -4.07 -12.27 7.10
N ASP A 506 -3.03 -12.86 7.65
CA ASP A 506 -2.92 -14.30 7.91
C ASP A 506 -3.81 -14.67 9.10
N HIS A 507 -5.07 -14.94 8.80
CA HIS A 507 -6.09 -15.30 9.78
C HIS A 507 -6.05 -16.81 10.02
N ASN A 508 -5.08 -17.26 10.81
CA ASN A 508 -4.95 -18.68 11.18
C ASN A 508 -5.48 -19.00 12.58
N GLY A 509 -5.81 -17.99 13.41
CA GLY A 509 -6.40 -18.12 14.72
C GLY A 509 -5.50 -18.75 15.78
N ILE A 510 -4.18 -18.77 15.55
CA ILE A 510 -3.20 -19.37 16.46
C ILE A 510 -2.11 -18.36 16.81
N SER A 511 -1.85 -18.24 18.11
CA SER A 511 -0.69 -17.54 18.64
C SER A 511 0.22 -18.52 19.38
N ILE A 512 1.30 -18.04 20.01
CA ILE A 512 2.23 -18.89 20.76
C ILE A 512 1.57 -19.51 22.00
N ASP A 513 0.53 -18.88 22.53
CA ASP A 513 -0.24 -19.38 23.69
C ASP A 513 -1.36 -20.35 23.29
N GLY A 514 -1.58 -20.57 22.00
CA GLY A 514 -2.64 -21.43 21.46
C GLY A 514 -3.68 -20.69 20.64
N LYS A 515 -4.93 -21.15 20.69
CA LYS A 515 -6.04 -20.57 19.93
C LYS A 515 -6.39 -19.17 20.44
N THR A 516 -6.43 -18.19 19.53
CA THR A 516 -6.67 -16.77 19.85
C THR A 516 -8.09 -16.47 20.34
N GLU A 517 -9.05 -17.39 20.14
CA GLU A 517 -10.47 -17.23 20.49
C GLU A 517 -10.70 -16.77 21.94
N GLY A 518 -9.80 -17.14 22.87
CA GLY A 518 -9.91 -16.77 24.29
C GLY A 518 -9.50 -15.35 24.64
N TRP A 519 -8.79 -14.62 23.74
CA TRP A 519 -8.26 -13.28 24.03
C TRP A 519 -8.22 -12.32 22.84
N PHE A 520 -8.67 -12.77 21.66
CA PHE A 520 -8.82 -11.94 20.48
C PHE A 520 -10.08 -12.32 19.73
N SER A 521 -11.16 -11.62 20.04
CA SER A 521 -12.50 -11.86 19.48
C SER A 521 -13.00 -10.68 18.65
N ASP A 522 -12.09 -9.77 18.24
CA ASP A 522 -12.43 -8.60 17.43
C ASP A 522 -12.97 -9.02 16.06
N ASP A 523 -14.04 -8.38 15.59
CA ASP A 523 -14.40 -8.43 14.19
C ASP A 523 -13.43 -7.55 13.38
N THR A 524 -12.34 -8.15 12.93
CA THR A 524 -11.30 -7.44 12.19
C THR A 524 -11.83 -6.81 10.90
N ALA A 525 -12.77 -7.46 10.21
CA ALA A 525 -13.36 -6.91 8.99
C ALA A 525 -14.12 -5.61 9.28
N GLU A 526 -14.98 -5.61 10.28
CA GLU A 526 -15.73 -4.41 10.68
C GLU A 526 -14.80 -3.33 11.25
N ARG A 527 -13.80 -3.71 12.04
CA ARG A 527 -12.78 -2.79 12.54
C ARG A 527 -12.10 -2.02 11.40
N PHE A 528 -11.68 -2.71 10.35
CA PHE A 528 -11.01 -2.07 9.20
C PHE A 528 -11.98 -1.27 8.33
N ARG A 529 -13.24 -1.69 8.17
CA ARG A 529 -14.27 -0.89 7.53
C ARG A 529 -14.51 0.43 8.29
N ALA A 530 -14.51 0.38 9.63
CA ALA A 530 -14.59 1.58 10.46
C ALA A 530 -13.39 2.53 10.28
N TYR A 531 -12.22 2.01 9.91
CA TYR A 531 -11.06 2.81 9.50
C TYR A 531 -11.16 3.35 8.07
N HIS A 532 -12.24 3.09 7.35
CA HIS A 532 -12.41 3.43 5.92
C HIS A 532 -11.51 2.65 4.96
N TRP A 533 -11.08 1.46 5.33
CA TRP A 533 -10.43 0.53 4.44
C TRP A 533 -11.43 -0.21 3.57
N HIS A 534 -11.02 -0.57 2.36
CA HIS A 534 -11.65 -1.60 1.56
C HIS A 534 -11.27 -2.97 2.12
N VAL A 535 -12.26 -3.81 2.42
CA VAL A 535 -12.03 -5.12 3.06
C VAL A 535 -12.56 -6.24 2.18
N ILE A 536 -11.68 -7.15 1.79
CA ILE A 536 -12.01 -8.38 1.11
C ILE A 536 -11.97 -9.48 2.15
N GLY A 537 -13.16 -10.02 2.49
CA GLY A 537 -13.32 -10.93 3.61
C GLY A 537 -12.99 -12.37 3.29
N ASP A 538 -12.37 -13.00 4.23
CA ASP A 538 -12.30 -14.44 4.56
C ASP A 538 -12.14 -15.39 3.35
N ILE A 539 -11.14 -15.08 2.49
CA ILE A 539 -10.82 -15.95 1.35
C ILE A 539 -10.03 -17.18 1.80
N ASP A 540 -10.09 -18.24 1.04
CA ASP A 540 -9.20 -19.39 1.24
C ASP A 540 -7.77 -19.02 0.87
N GLY A 541 -6.90 -18.86 1.88
CA GLY A 541 -5.47 -18.53 1.72
C GLY A 541 -4.62 -19.64 1.09
N HIS A 542 -5.22 -20.80 0.79
CA HIS A 542 -4.61 -21.91 0.08
C HIS A 542 -5.16 -22.11 -1.34
N ASP A 543 -6.11 -21.28 -1.78
CA ASP A 543 -6.62 -21.26 -3.14
C ASP A 543 -5.98 -20.14 -3.96
N PRO A 544 -5.07 -20.45 -4.90
CA PRO A 544 -4.40 -19.45 -5.73
C PRO A 544 -5.36 -18.57 -6.55
N GLN A 545 -6.53 -19.09 -6.95
CA GLN A 545 -7.50 -18.33 -7.72
C GLN A 545 -8.23 -17.31 -6.85
N ALA A 546 -8.63 -17.70 -5.64
CA ALA A 546 -9.24 -16.79 -4.68
C ALA A 546 -8.27 -15.66 -4.30
N ILE A 547 -7.00 -15.99 -4.08
CA ILE A 547 -5.94 -15.01 -3.77
C ILE A 547 -5.75 -14.04 -4.95
N LYS A 548 -5.62 -14.55 -6.17
CA LYS A 548 -5.44 -13.73 -7.38
C LYS A 548 -6.61 -12.78 -7.61
N GLN A 549 -7.83 -13.26 -7.43
CA GLN A 549 -9.03 -12.43 -7.54
C GLN A 549 -9.05 -11.33 -6.49
N ALA A 550 -8.73 -11.64 -5.24
CA ALA A 550 -8.67 -10.68 -4.15
C ALA A 550 -7.63 -9.58 -4.40
N ILE A 551 -6.44 -9.95 -4.86
CA ILE A 551 -5.40 -8.97 -5.21
C ILE A 551 -5.87 -8.04 -6.36
N THR A 552 -6.47 -8.61 -7.39
CA THR A 552 -6.99 -7.84 -8.53
C THR A 552 -8.08 -6.87 -8.09
N GLU A 553 -8.98 -7.29 -7.20
CA GLU A 553 -10.00 -6.45 -6.59
C GLU A 553 -9.38 -5.32 -5.75
N ALA A 554 -8.43 -5.64 -4.91
CA ALA A 554 -7.72 -4.66 -4.08
C ALA A 554 -7.00 -3.60 -4.92
N GLN A 555 -6.31 -4.00 -6.00
CA GLN A 555 -5.64 -3.07 -6.90
C GLN A 555 -6.59 -2.16 -7.69
N ALA A 556 -7.84 -2.56 -7.86
CA ALA A 556 -8.86 -1.74 -8.53
C ALA A 556 -9.34 -0.57 -7.68
N VAL A 557 -9.23 -0.67 -6.35
CA VAL A 557 -9.61 0.39 -5.40
C VAL A 557 -8.46 1.39 -5.27
N LYS A 558 -8.69 2.66 -5.63
CA LYS A 558 -7.65 3.68 -5.71
C LYS A 558 -7.69 4.72 -4.59
N ASP A 559 -8.80 4.81 -3.90
CA ASP A 559 -9.10 5.86 -2.91
C ASP A 559 -9.11 5.36 -1.46
N LYS A 560 -8.83 4.09 -1.24
CA LYS A 560 -8.79 3.44 0.08
C LYS A 560 -7.69 2.39 0.13
N PRO A 561 -7.00 2.23 1.27
CA PRO A 561 -6.18 1.04 1.49
C PRO A 561 -7.05 -0.21 1.52
N SER A 562 -6.50 -1.34 1.12
CA SER A 562 -7.22 -2.62 1.08
C SER A 562 -6.66 -3.61 2.09
N LEU A 563 -7.54 -4.35 2.76
CA LEU A 563 -7.20 -5.50 3.58
C LEU A 563 -7.80 -6.76 2.97
N ILE A 564 -6.96 -7.75 2.70
CA ILE A 564 -7.36 -9.08 2.26
C ILE A 564 -7.23 -10.02 3.46
N ILE A 565 -8.35 -10.56 3.95
CA ILE A 565 -8.36 -11.50 5.07
C ILE A 565 -8.25 -12.92 4.49
N CYS A 566 -7.14 -13.59 4.78
CA CYS A 566 -6.83 -14.90 4.26
C CYS A 566 -6.92 -15.95 5.37
N ARG A 567 -7.88 -16.88 5.28
CA ARG A 567 -7.87 -18.05 6.15
C ARG A 567 -6.74 -18.98 5.74
N THR A 568 -5.86 -19.28 6.68
CA THR A 568 -4.77 -20.21 6.47
C THR A 568 -4.72 -21.25 7.57
N ILE A 569 -3.87 -22.24 7.36
CA ILE A 569 -3.55 -23.26 8.37
C ILE A 569 -2.08 -23.08 8.72
N ILE A 570 -1.79 -22.63 9.94
CA ILE A 570 -0.42 -22.54 10.43
C ILE A 570 0.24 -23.93 10.37
N GLY A 571 1.49 -24.00 9.91
CA GLY A 571 2.17 -25.29 9.75
C GLY A 571 1.57 -26.20 8.66
N PHE A 572 0.93 -25.61 7.65
CA PHE A 572 0.28 -26.35 6.55
C PHE A 572 1.18 -27.42 5.95
N GLY A 573 0.68 -28.65 5.91
CA GLY A 573 1.42 -29.81 5.44
C GLY A 573 2.07 -30.64 6.53
N SER A 574 2.09 -30.20 7.79
CA SER A 574 2.52 -31.00 8.93
C SER A 574 1.35 -31.88 9.42
N PRO A 575 1.44 -33.21 9.36
CA PRO A 575 0.30 -34.06 9.71
C PRO A 575 -0.16 -33.94 11.16
N ASN A 576 0.76 -33.72 12.09
CA ASN A 576 0.46 -33.74 13.53
C ASN A 576 0.46 -32.36 14.19
N LYS A 577 1.08 -31.33 13.58
CA LYS A 577 1.28 -30.02 14.17
C LYS A 577 0.60 -28.86 13.42
N ALA A 578 0.04 -29.13 12.23
CA ALA A 578 -0.71 -28.11 11.50
C ALA A 578 -1.94 -27.64 12.31
N GLY A 579 -2.21 -26.35 12.30
CA GLY A 579 -3.32 -25.74 13.02
C GLY A 579 -3.15 -25.68 14.54
N SER A 580 -1.91 -25.84 15.03
CA SER A 580 -1.61 -25.76 16.48
C SER A 580 -0.40 -24.87 16.76
N GLU A 581 -0.30 -24.40 18.00
CA GLU A 581 0.81 -23.61 18.54
C GLU A 581 2.15 -24.37 18.47
N GLU A 582 2.15 -25.68 18.42
CA GLU A 582 3.37 -26.48 18.30
C GLU A 582 4.17 -26.19 17.01
N SER A 583 3.50 -25.70 15.97
CA SER A 583 4.16 -25.26 14.73
C SER A 583 4.54 -23.79 14.74
N HIS A 584 4.08 -23.00 15.74
CA HIS A 584 4.24 -21.54 15.73
C HIS A 584 5.70 -21.12 15.92
N GLY A 585 6.31 -21.46 17.07
CA GLY A 585 7.58 -20.88 17.52
C GLY A 585 8.71 -21.85 17.80
N ALA A 586 8.62 -23.10 17.32
CA ALA A 586 9.64 -24.12 17.51
C ALA A 586 9.87 -24.96 16.25
N ALA A 587 11.04 -25.57 16.14
CA ALA A 587 11.31 -26.55 15.10
C ALA A 587 10.30 -27.72 15.18
N LEU A 588 9.83 -28.20 14.04
CA LEU A 588 8.82 -29.28 13.98
C LEU A 588 9.35 -30.60 14.56
N GLY A 589 10.66 -30.82 14.52
CA GLY A 589 11.31 -32.09 14.81
C GLY A 589 11.56 -32.89 13.54
N GLU A 590 12.68 -33.61 13.48
CA GLU A 590 13.10 -34.36 12.28
C GLU A 590 12.05 -35.35 11.74
N LYS A 591 11.37 -36.04 12.65
CA LYS A 591 10.28 -36.96 12.29
C LYS A 591 9.10 -36.25 11.62
N GLU A 592 8.70 -35.12 12.21
CA GLU A 592 7.57 -34.35 11.68
C GLU A 592 7.93 -33.68 10.35
N VAL A 593 9.16 -33.19 10.19
CA VAL A 593 9.64 -32.66 8.91
C VAL A 593 9.60 -33.73 7.81
N ALA A 594 9.98 -34.97 8.12
CA ALA A 594 9.90 -36.08 7.16
C ALA A 594 8.43 -36.41 6.78
N LEU A 595 7.52 -36.40 7.75
CA LEU A 595 6.09 -36.58 7.53
C LEU A 595 5.47 -35.45 6.72
N ALA A 596 5.87 -34.21 7.02
CA ALA A 596 5.41 -33.04 6.28
C ALA A 596 5.86 -33.08 4.81
N ARG A 597 7.11 -33.48 4.54
CA ARG A 597 7.56 -33.74 3.14
C ARG A 597 6.67 -34.75 2.43
N GLN A 598 6.35 -35.84 3.08
CA GLN A 598 5.49 -36.89 2.52
C GLN A 598 4.08 -36.37 2.23
N GLN A 599 3.49 -35.64 3.19
CA GLN A 599 2.16 -35.01 3.06
C GLN A 599 2.09 -33.99 1.93
N LEU A 600 3.14 -33.20 1.76
CA LEU A 600 3.27 -32.20 0.70
C LEU A 600 3.61 -32.80 -0.67
N GLY A 601 3.94 -34.09 -0.73
CA GLY A 601 4.46 -34.73 -1.94
C GLY A 601 5.86 -34.24 -2.35
N TRP A 602 6.59 -33.61 -1.42
CA TRP A 602 7.93 -33.06 -1.67
C TRP A 602 8.99 -34.13 -1.54
N LYS A 603 9.52 -34.57 -2.67
CA LYS A 603 10.41 -35.77 -2.77
C LYS A 603 11.90 -35.45 -2.57
N TYR A 604 12.26 -34.18 -2.47
CA TYR A 604 13.64 -33.74 -2.45
C TYR A 604 14.19 -33.72 -1.03
N PRO A 605 15.49 -34.04 -0.84
CA PRO A 605 16.17 -33.91 0.45
C PRO A 605 16.17 -32.48 1.00
N PRO A 606 16.54 -32.28 2.27
CA PRO A 606 16.67 -30.94 2.84
C PRO A 606 17.59 -30.03 2.02
N PHE A 607 17.11 -28.80 1.78
CA PHE A 607 17.81 -27.78 1.00
C PHE A 607 18.11 -28.14 -0.46
N GLU A 608 17.45 -29.14 -1.01
CA GLU A 608 17.55 -29.47 -2.43
C GLU A 608 16.30 -28.97 -3.16
N ILE A 609 16.49 -28.02 -4.06
CA ILE A 609 15.44 -27.42 -4.88
C ILE A 609 15.72 -27.76 -6.35
N PRO A 610 14.78 -28.41 -7.05
CA PRO A 610 14.98 -28.77 -8.45
C PRO A 610 15.05 -27.54 -9.37
N LYS A 611 15.74 -27.68 -10.49
CA LYS A 611 15.94 -26.59 -11.45
C LYS A 611 14.63 -26.02 -12.00
N GLU A 612 13.64 -26.86 -12.16
CA GLU A 612 12.32 -26.47 -12.65
C GLU A 612 11.60 -25.55 -11.65
N ILE A 613 11.78 -25.76 -10.36
CA ILE A 613 11.26 -24.88 -9.29
C ILE A 613 11.97 -23.54 -9.35
N TYR A 614 13.29 -23.52 -9.46
CA TYR A 614 14.03 -22.26 -9.64
C TYR A 614 13.59 -21.52 -10.90
N ALA A 615 13.39 -22.22 -12.01
CA ALA A 615 12.90 -21.61 -13.25
C ALA A 615 11.50 -20.97 -13.08
N GLY A 616 10.61 -21.62 -12.31
CA GLY A 616 9.28 -21.11 -12.02
C GLY A 616 9.28 -19.91 -11.08
N TRP A 617 10.33 -19.72 -10.29
CA TRP A 617 10.49 -18.59 -9.37
C TRP A 617 11.34 -17.44 -9.89
N ASP A 618 12.22 -17.68 -10.86
CA ASP A 618 13.22 -16.73 -11.34
C ASP A 618 12.57 -15.43 -11.85
N ALA A 619 12.64 -14.39 -11.03
CA ALA A 619 12.08 -13.09 -11.34
C ALA A 619 13.06 -12.15 -12.06
N ARG A 620 14.33 -12.54 -12.24
CA ARG A 620 15.35 -11.66 -12.84
C ARG A 620 15.00 -11.17 -14.24
N PRO A 621 14.57 -12.03 -15.19
CA PRO A 621 14.24 -11.56 -16.55
C PRO A 621 13.03 -10.62 -16.56
N ARG A 622 12.03 -10.90 -15.72
CA ARG A 622 10.84 -10.06 -15.56
C ARG A 622 11.18 -8.72 -14.90
N GLY A 623 12.01 -8.76 -13.86
CA GLY A 623 12.47 -7.58 -13.15
C GLY A 623 13.31 -6.65 -14.00
N GLU A 624 14.27 -7.21 -14.74
CA GLU A 624 15.11 -6.47 -15.71
C GLU A 624 14.26 -5.79 -16.78
N LYS A 625 13.27 -6.49 -17.34
CA LYS A 625 12.34 -5.93 -18.32
C LYS A 625 11.50 -4.78 -17.73
N ALA A 626 10.99 -4.95 -16.52
CA ALA A 626 10.19 -3.93 -15.87
C ALA A 626 11.00 -2.66 -15.56
N GLU A 627 12.20 -2.83 -15.04
CA GLU A 627 13.11 -1.70 -14.77
C GLU A 627 13.59 -1.03 -16.06
N HIS A 628 13.89 -1.80 -17.11
CA HIS A 628 14.25 -1.23 -18.41
C HIS A 628 13.13 -0.35 -18.98
N ALA A 629 11.88 -0.83 -18.92
CA ALA A 629 10.73 -0.03 -19.35
C ALA A 629 10.56 1.25 -18.50
N TRP A 630 10.84 1.17 -17.19
CA TRP A 630 10.85 2.34 -16.33
C TRP A 630 11.99 3.30 -16.68
N ASN A 631 13.19 2.79 -16.97
CA ASN A 631 14.34 3.60 -17.37
C ASN A 631 14.06 4.37 -18.65
N GLU A 632 13.40 3.76 -19.65
CA GLU A 632 12.96 4.45 -20.87
C GLU A 632 11.97 5.57 -20.55
N LYS A 633 10.99 5.30 -19.69
CA LYS A 633 10.02 6.29 -19.22
C LYS A 633 10.71 7.44 -18.47
N PHE A 634 11.66 7.12 -17.59
CA PHE A 634 12.42 8.13 -16.84
C PHE A 634 13.33 8.97 -17.75
N ALA A 635 13.95 8.38 -18.77
CA ALA A 635 14.74 9.09 -19.75
C ALA A 635 13.89 10.10 -20.54
N ALA A 636 12.67 9.74 -20.94
CA ALA A 636 11.73 10.65 -21.57
C ALA A 636 11.29 11.78 -20.61
N TYR A 637 11.05 11.45 -19.36
CA TYR A 637 10.76 12.42 -18.30
C TYR A 637 11.93 13.40 -18.11
N GLN A 638 13.16 12.90 -18.06
CA GLN A 638 14.36 13.71 -17.90
C GLN A 638 14.57 14.69 -19.06
N GLN A 639 14.24 14.30 -20.29
CA GLN A 639 14.30 15.20 -21.43
C GLN A 639 13.27 16.33 -21.35
N GLN A 640 12.07 16.04 -20.85
CA GLN A 640 10.99 17.02 -20.79
C GLN A 640 11.01 17.83 -19.49
N PHE A 641 11.43 17.23 -18.37
CA PHE A 641 11.47 17.84 -17.04
C PHE A 641 12.84 17.64 -16.37
N PRO A 642 13.94 18.18 -16.93
CA PRO A 642 15.29 17.90 -16.46
C PRO A 642 15.54 18.29 -15.00
N GLU A 643 14.96 19.40 -14.55
CA GLU A 643 15.11 19.87 -13.16
C GLU A 643 14.41 18.95 -12.18
N LEU A 644 13.20 18.50 -12.49
CA LEU A 644 12.46 17.56 -11.65
C LEU A 644 13.13 16.18 -11.60
N ALA A 645 13.67 15.71 -12.71
CA ALA A 645 14.42 14.46 -12.76
C ALA A 645 15.68 14.51 -11.91
N ALA A 646 16.44 15.61 -11.98
CA ALA A 646 17.62 15.83 -11.16
C ALA A 646 17.27 15.91 -9.67
N GLU A 647 16.19 16.61 -9.33
CA GLU A 647 15.70 16.75 -7.96
C GLU A 647 15.27 15.40 -7.37
N LEU A 648 14.49 14.61 -8.12
CA LEU A 648 14.09 13.26 -7.69
C LEU A 648 15.31 12.37 -7.45
N THR A 649 16.26 12.37 -8.37
CA THR A 649 17.50 11.59 -8.25
C THR A 649 18.30 11.99 -7.02
N ARG A 650 18.47 13.29 -6.78
CA ARG A 650 19.14 13.82 -5.58
C ARG A 650 18.46 13.33 -4.31
N ARG A 651 17.14 13.48 -4.23
CA ARG A 651 16.36 13.13 -3.04
C ARG A 651 16.37 11.63 -2.77
N MET A 652 16.24 10.80 -3.82
CA MET A 652 16.28 9.34 -3.67
C MET A 652 17.66 8.83 -3.25
N ASN A 653 18.73 9.53 -3.63
CA ASN A 653 20.08 9.24 -3.16
C ASN A 653 20.38 9.78 -1.75
N GLY A 654 19.45 10.49 -1.14
CA GLY A 654 19.61 11.08 0.19
C GLY A 654 20.58 12.27 0.24
N ALA A 655 21.04 12.77 -0.91
CA ALA A 655 21.97 13.88 -1.00
C ALA A 655 21.25 15.22 -0.72
N LEU A 656 21.91 16.10 0.01
CA LEU A 656 21.43 17.47 0.24
C LEU A 656 21.76 18.38 -0.96
N PRO A 657 21.04 19.51 -1.13
CA PRO A 657 21.42 20.53 -2.11
C PRO A 657 22.87 21.01 -1.86
N GLU A 658 23.59 21.27 -2.93
CA GLU A 658 25.02 21.64 -2.86
C GLU A 658 25.27 22.91 -2.03
N ASP A 659 24.34 23.85 -2.05
CA ASP A 659 24.41 25.13 -1.34
C ASP A 659 23.91 25.07 0.11
N PHE A 660 23.30 23.96 0.55
CA PHE A 660 22.68 23.87 1.88
C PHE A 660 23.66 24.12 3.02
N ALA A 661 24.87 23.59 2.95
CA ALA A 661 25.89 23.81 3.98
C ALA A 661 26.27 25.30 4.13
N ALA A 662 26.34 26.04 3.03
CA ALA A 662 26.60 27.48 3.05
C ALA A 662 25.41 28.25 3.64
N ILE A 663 24.19 27.92 3.22
CA ILE A 663 22.96 28.53 3.74
C ILE A 663 22.87 28.33 5.26
N ALA A 664 23.13 27.15 5.74
CA ALA A 664 23.07 26.82 7.17
C ALA A 664 24.15 27.60 7.96
N ARG A 665 25.37 27.66 7.45
CA ARG A 665 26.48 28.41 8.06
C ARG A 665 26.16 29.92 8.15
N ASP A 666 25.64 30.49 7.07
CA ASP A 666 25.29 31.92 7.03
C ASP A 666 24.13 32.23 7.99
N TYR A 667 23.15 31.32 8.08
CA TYR A 667 22.06 31.49 9.04
C TYR A 667 22.55 31.43 10.49
N VAL A 668 23.43 30.47 10.85
CA VAL A 668 24.04 30.39 12.17
C VAL A 668 24.82 31.64 12.52
N ALA A 669 25.63 32.16 11.58
CA ALA A 669 26.40 33.38 11.77
C ALA A 669 25.49 34.61 11.98
N LYS A 670 24.41 34.71 11.23
CA LYS A 670 23.38 35.73 11.42
C LYS A 670 22.79 35.71 12.82
N LEU A 671 22.38 34.51 13.29
CA LEU A 671 21.81 34.38 14.62
C LEU A 671 22.79 34.80 15.72
N GLN A 672 24.07 34.45 15.58
CA GLN A 672 25.07 34.85 16.57
C GLN A 672 25.26 36.40 16.61
N ALA A 673 25.13 37.04 15.45
CA ALA A 673 25.24 38.50 15.34
C ALA A 673 23.97 39.23 15.83
N GLU A 674 22.84 38.61 15.86
CA GLU A 674 21.52 39.15 16.25
C GLU A 674 20.97 38.43 17.50
N PRO A 675 21.51 38.68 18.71
CA PRO A 675 21.11 37.96 19.92
C PRO A 675 19.60 38.08 20.23
N ALA A 676 18.99 36.99 20.60
CA ALA A 676 17.60 36.95 21.03
C ALA A 676 17.40 36.03 22.26
N LYS A 677 16.47 36.44 23.11
CA LYS A 677 16.01 35.59 24.25
C LYS A 677 14.69 34.91 23.86
N ILE A 678 14.77 33.71 23.33
CA ILE A 678 13.61 32.93 22.87
C ILE A 678 13.68 31.48 23.33
N ALA A 679 12.55 30.82 23.43
CA ALA A 679 12.49 29.39 23.71
C ALA A 679 13.15 28.59 22.56
N SER A 680 13.86 27.52 22.89
CA SER A 680 14.52 26.71 21.86
C SER A 680 13.51 26.04 20.92
N ARG A 681 12.28 25.74 21.36
CA ARG A 681 11.20 25.32 20.46
C ARG A 681 10.85 26.39 19.42
N LYS A 682 10.89 27.68 19.80
CA LYS A 682 10.68 28.80 18.86
C LYS A 682 11.86 28.98 17.92
N ALA A 683 13.08 28.84 18.45
CA ALA A 683 14.30 28.81 17.65
C ALA A 683 14.26 27.67 16.60
N SER A 684 13.71 26.52 16.98
CA SER A 684 13.47 25.38 16.08
C SER A 684 12.50 25.74 14.96
N GLN A 685 11.38 26.38 15.24
CA GLN A 685 10.46 26.87 14.21
C GLN A 685 11.14 27.89 13.28
N ASN A 686 11.96 28.77 13.82
CA ASN A 686 12.72 29.74 13.04
C ASN A 686 13.74 29.05 12.12
N ALA A 687 14.38 27.98 12.60
CA ALA A 687 15.28 27.15 11.79
C ALA A 687 14.51 26.45 10.66
N LEU A 688 13.31 25.92 10.91
CA LEU A 688 12.45 25.37 9.87
C LEU A 688 12.06 26.42 8.81
N ASN A 689 11.77 27.66 9.23
CA ASN A 689 11.51 28.77 8.30
C ASN A 689 12.74 29.15 7.47
N ALA A 690 13.94 28.99 8.01
CA ALA A 690 15.19 29.27 7.32
C ALA A 690 15.62 28.15 6.37
N TYR A 691 15.53 26.91 6.79
CA TYR A 691 16.02 25.74 6.04
C TYR A 691 14.95 25.14 5.13
N GLY A 692 13.69 25.14 5.56
CA GLY A 692 12.57 24.50 4.86
C GLY A 692 12.42 24.91 3.40
N PRO A 693 12.52 26.21 3.03
CA PRO A 693 12.42 26.63 1.64
C PRO A 693 13.48 26.02 0.71
N HIS A 694 14.59 25.56 1.25
CA HIS A 694 15.71 24.96 0.53
C HIS A 694 15.69 23.43 0.53
N LEU A 695 14.79 22.81 1.30
CA LEU A 695 14.72 21.38 1.53
C LEU A 695 13.29 20.86 1.30
N PRO A 696 12.84 20.75 0.04
CA PRO A 696 11.49 20.26 -0.26
C PRO A 696 11.24 18.81 0.19
N GLU A 697 12.28 18.08 0.51
CA GLU A 697 12.23 16.74 1.09
C GLU A 697 11.88 16.68 2.57
N LEU A 698 11.86 17.79 3.29
CA LEU A 698 11.41 17.82 4.67
C LEU A 698 9.90 17.54 4.73
N LEU A 699 9.54 16.45 5.38
CA LEU A 699 8.15 16.03 5.58
C LEU A 699 7.88 15.93 7.09
N GLY A 700 7.27 16.98 7.63
CA GLY A 700 7.09 17.12 9.06
C GLY A 700 5.76 16.62 9.58
N GLY A 701 5.64 16.58 10.90
CA GLY A 701 4.39 16.27 11.56
C GLY A 701 4.45 16.33 13.08
N SER A 702 3.29 16.28 13.70
CA SER A 702 3.15 16.30 15.16
C SER A 702 2.01 15.37 15.60
N ALA A 703 2.17 14.79 16.79
CA ALA A 703 1.12 14.02 17.46
C ALA A 703 0.12 14.95 18.18
N ASP A 704 -0.63 15.73 17.40
CA ASP A 704 -1.66 16.69 17.85
C ASP A 704 -1.14 17.81 18.77
N LEU A 705 0.13 18.14 18.67
CA LEU A 705 0.81 19.16 19.47
C LEU A 705 1.49 20.26 18.64
N ALA A 706 1.13 20.40 17.36
CA ALA A 706 1.80 21.33 16.46
C ALA A 706 1.88 22.79 16.98
N PRO A 707 0.84 23.37 17.61
CA PRO A 707 0.92 24.71 18.20
C PRO A 707 1.86 24.81 19.41
N SER A 708 2.03 23.70 20.14
CA SER A 708 2.91 23.62 21.30
C SER A 708 4.35 23.26 20.92
N ASN A 709 4.54 22.34 20.00
CA ASN A 709 5.85 21.94 19.49
C ASN A 709 6.46 23.00 18.56
N LEU A 710 5.65 23.86 17.97
CA LEU A 710 6.04 24.86 16.96
C LEU A 710 6.71 24.23 15.75
N THR A 711 6.10 23.18 15.21
CA THR A 711 6.63 22.42 14.07
C THR A 711 5.94 22.70 12.74
N ILE A 712 4.86 23.47 12.75
CA ILE A 712 4.30 24.11 11.55
C ILE A 712 5.10 25.39 11.29
N TRP A 713 5.60 25.53 10.09
CA TRP A 713 6.35 26.70 9.63
C TRP A 713 5.65 27.34 8.42
N SER A 714 6.11 28.51 7.98
CA SER A 714 5.42 29.33 6.96
C SER A 714 5.18 28.63 5.62
N GLY A 715 5.97 27.62 5.27
CA GLY A 715 5.83 26.81 4.05
C GLY A 715 5.12 25.48 4.27
N SER A 716 4.54 25.22 5.42
CA SER A 716 3.84 23.95 5.70
C SER A 716 2.52 23.87 4.96
N THR A 717 2.29 22.73 4.28
CA THR A 717 1.03 22.37 3.62
C THR A 717 0.66 20.96 4.02
N SER A 718 -0.57 20.76 4.49
CA SER A 718 -1.05 19.44 4.90
C SER A 718 -1.17 18.48 3.71
N ILE A 719 -0.64 17.28 3.81
CA ILE A 719 -0.79 16.23 2.78
C ILE A 719 -2.23 15.75 2.64
N LYS A 720 -3.10 16.05 3.60
CA LYS A 720 -4.54 15.76 3.51
C LYS A 720 -5.26 16.72 2.57
N GLU A 721 -4.85 17.98 2.59
CA GLU A 721 -5.41 19.04 1.74
C GLU A 721 -4.80 18.99 0.33
N ASP A 722 -3.48 18.80 0.26
CA ASP A 722 -2.72 18.65 -0.98
C ASP A 722 -1.79 17.44 -0.86
N PRO A 723 -1.98 16.38 -1.65
CA PRO A 723 -1.08 15.23 -1.63
C PRO A 723 0.40 15.56 -1.87
N ALA A 724 0.69 16.68 -2.54
CA ALA A 724 2.06 17.18 -2.75
C ALA A 724 2.61 17.97 -1.56
N GLY A 725 1.86 18.08 -0.46
CA GLY A 725 2.24 18.84 0.73
C GLY A 725 3.43 18.25 1.49
N ASN A 726 3.77 18.88 2.59
CA ASN A 726 4.98 18.60 3.37
C ASN A 726 4.73 18.47 4.88
N TYR A 727 3.47 18.35 5.31
CA TYR A 727 3.13 18.24 6.72
C TYR A 727 2.03 17.20 6.96
N ILE A 728 2.24 16.34 7.98
CA ILE A 728 1.32 15.28 8.38
C ILE A 728 0.73 15.60 9.75
N HIS A 729 -0.59 15.71 9.82
CA HIS A 729 -1.31 15.74 11.09
C HIS A 729 -1.52 14.30 11.57
N TYR A 730 -0.64 13.82 12.43
CA TYR A 730 -0.70 12.44 12.92
C TYR A 730 -1.85 12.19 13.91
N GLY A 731 -2.36 13.23 14.58
CA GLY A 731 -3.24 13.09 15.73
C GLY A 731 -2.48 12.53 16.93
N VAL A 732 -3.17 12.17 17.99
CA VAL A 732 -2.58 11.63 19.22
C VAL A 732 -2.17 10.17 18.99
N ARG A 733 -1.02 9.99 18.33
CA ARG A 733 -0.49 8.70 17.86
C ARG A 733 1.04 8.69 17.88
N GLU A 734 1.66 8.84 19.05
CA GLU A 734 3.12 8.97 19.18
C GLU A 734 3.85 7.75 18.62
N PHE A 735 3.37 6.55 18.94
CA PHE A 735 3.96 5.30 18.48
C PHE A 735 3.77 5.11 16.96
N GLY A 736 2.54 5.26 16.49
CA GLY A 736 2.23 5.20 15.06
C GLY A 736 2.99 6.25 14.26
N MET A 737 3.04 7.50 14.73
CA MET A 737 3.78 8.60 14.13
C MET A 737 5.25 8.24 13.91
N THR A 738 5.91 7.79 14.97
CA THR A 738 7.35 7.48 14.92
C THR A 738 7.65 6.31 13.99
N ALA A 739 6.82 5.26 14.03
CA ALA A 739 7.00 4.09 13.15
C ALA A 739 6.61 4.40 11.68
N VAL A 740 5.58 5.20 11.44
CA VAL A 740 5.23 5.69 10.09
C VAL A 740 6.39 6.51 9.51
N ALA A 741 6.95 7.41 10.30
CA ALA A 741 8.11 8.20 9.88
C ALA A 741 9.35 7.34 9.61
N ASN A 742 9.57 6.25 10.36
CA ASN A 742 10.59 5.26 10.02
C ASN A 742 10.36 4.69 8.61
N GLY A 743 9.13 4.34 8.28
CA GLY A 743 8.77 3.84 6.94
C GLY A 743 9.01 4.88 5.85
N ILE A 744 8.70 6.15 6.10
CA ILE A 744 8.96 7.26 5.16
C ILE A 744 10.48 7.39 4.92
N ALA A 745 11.28 7.37 5.99
CA ALA A 745 12.73 7.46 5.90
C ALA A 745 13.33 6.30 5.09
N LEU A 746 12.87 5.07 5.33
CA LEU A 746 13.36 3.87 4.65
C LEU A 746 12.93 3.81 3.18
N HIS A 747 11.76 4.37 2.84
CA HIS A 747 11.33 4.48 1.45
C HIS A 747 12.28 5.32 0.62
N GLY A 748 12.81 6.39 1.19
CA GLY A 748 13.64 7.36 0.51
C GLY A 748 12.84 8.51 -0.11
N GLY A 749 13.54 9.55 -0.51
CA GLY A 749 12.97 10.76 -1.11
C GLY A 749 12.52 11.83 -0.12
N PHE A 750 12.46 11.52 1.17
CA PHE A 750 12.09 12.43 2.25
C PHE A 750 13.03 12.36 3.44
N ILE A 751 13.08 13.46 4.17
CA ILE A 751 13.65 13.56 5.51
C ILE A 751 12.48 13.84 6.46
N PRO A 752 11.90 12.83 7.10
CA PRO A 752 10.78 13.04 8.01
C PRO A 752 11.24 13.66 9.32
N TYR A 753 10.46 14.62 9.84
CA TYR A 753 10.56 15.05 11.23
C TYR A 753 9.22 14.89 11.92
N THR A 754 9.27 14.43 13.17
CA THR A 754 8.10 14.17 14.01
C THR A 754 8.21 14.93 15.31
N SER A 755 7.11 15.20 15.96
CA SER A 755 7.14 15.98 17.20
C SER A 755 6.07 15.57 18.20
N THR A 756 6.49 15.63 19.47
CA THR A 756 5.64 15.51 20.66
C THR A 756 6.40 16.12 21.86
N PHE A 757 5.83 16.11 23.05
CA PHE A 757 6.57 16.41 24.25
C PHE A 757 7.60 15.31 24.55
N LEU A 758 8.73 15.68 25.12
CA LEU A 758 9.80 14.71 25.40
C LEU A 758 9.30 13.53 26.25
N MET A 759 8.50 13.79 27.29
CA MET A 759 7.97 12.72 28.15
C MET A 759 7.16 11.68 27.33
N PHE A 760 6.46 12.11 26.31
CA PHE A 760 5.62 11.21 25.50
C PHE A 760 6.39 10.31 24.53
N VAL A 761 7.73 10.43 24.49
CA VAL A 761 8.56 9.39 23.84
C VAL A 761 8.32 8.01 24.46
N GLU A 762 7.84 7.96 25.72
CA GLU A 762 7.51 6.69 26.38
C GLU A 762 6.47 5.87 25.59
N TYR A 763 5.49 6.54 24.97
CA TYR A 763 4.55 5.86 24.05
C TYR A 763 5.21 5.36 22.78
N ALA A 764 6.23 6.05 22.29
CA ALA A 764 6.91 5.76 21.03
C ALA A 764 8.26 5.03 21.21
N ARG A 765 8.62 4.67 22.45
CA ARG A 765 9.98 4.25 22.80
C ARG A 765 10.54 3.14 21.93
N ASN A 766 9.74 2.14 21.61
CA ASN A 766 10.20 1.05 20.78
C ASN A 766 10.41 1.49 19.31
N ALA A 767 9.56 2.33 18.74
CA ALA A 767 9.76 2.86 17.39
C ALA A 767 11.00 3.77 17.31
N ALA A 768 11.29 4.55 18.35
CA ALA A 768 12.51 5.33 18.45
C ALA A 768 13.76 4.44 18.48
N ARG A 769 13.72 3.34 19.27
CA ARG A 769 14.77 2.32 19.27
C ARG A 769 14.94 1.68 17.89
N MET A 770 13.84 1.35 17.22
CA MET A 770 13.86 0.76 15.87
C MET A 770 14.44 1.73 14.84
N ALA A 771 14.18 3.03 14.95
CA ALA A 771 14.83 4.03 14.10
C ALA A 771 16.37 3.95 14.19
N ALA A 772 16.89 3.84 15.40
CA ALA A 772 18.32 3.69 15.62
C ALA A 772 18.88 2.36 15.08
N LEU A 773 18.18 1.26 15.34
CA LEU A 773 18.56 -0.07 14.87
C LEU A 773 18.58 -0.17 13.34
N MET A 774 17.58 0.38 12.68
CA MET A 774 17.46 0.41 11.21
C MET A 774 18.28 1.51 10.54
N LYS A 775 18.92 2.37 11.32
CA LYS A 775 19.64 3.56 10.83
C LYS A 775 18.73 4.50 10.04
N ALA A 776 17.47 4.59 10.43
CA ALA A 776 16.48 5.43 9.78
C ALA A 776 16.77 6.92 10.02
N ARG A 777 16.81 7.71 8.94
CA ARG A 777 17.03 9.15 8.98
C ARG A 777 15.74 9.85 9.38
N GLN A 778 15.44 9.85 10.68
CA GLN A 778 14.28 10.54 11.24
C GLN A 778 14.75 11.61 12.22
N ILE A 779 14.17 12.82 12.15
CA ILE A 779 14.41 13.91 13.11
C ILE A 779 13.22 13.93 14.06
N MET A 780 13.49 13.78 15.36
CA MET A 780 12.47 13.78 16.40
C MET A 780 12.56 15.07 17.20
N VAL A 781 11.55 15.92 17.07
CA VAL A 781 11.48 17.20 17.78
C VAL A 781 10.71 16.99 19.06
N TYR A 782 11.44 16.93 20.19
CA TYR A 782 10.88 16.72 21.50
C TYR A 782 10.97 18.02 22.33
N THR A 783 9.81 18.66 22.50
CA THR A 783 9.72 19.92 23.26
C THR A 783 9.27 19.68 24.70
N HIS A 784 9.27 20.73 25.52
CA HIS A 784 8.89 20.65 26.93
C HIS A 784 9.80 19.68 27.68
N ASP A 785 11.08 19.97 27.58
CA ASP A 785 12.20 19.07 27.83
C ASP A 785 12.46 18.72 29.30
N SER A 786 11.82 19.44 30.26
CA SER A 786 12.11 19.32 31.67
C SER A 786 10.98 19.82 32.56
N ILE A 787 11.27 20.05 33.84
CA ILE A 787 10.40 20.76 34.80
C ILE A 787 10.02 22.17 34.30
N GLY A 788 10.76 22.73 33.33
CA GLY A 788 10.45 23.96 32.65
C GLY A 788 9.14 23.98 31.88
N LEU A 789 8.52 22.80 31.67
CA LEU A 789 7.17 22.68 31.20
C LEU A 789 6.16 23.39 32.13
N GLY A 790 6.34 23.29 33.46
CA GLY A 790 5.55 24.02 34.44
C GLY A 790 4.35 23.29 34.99
N GLU A 791 3.20 23.93 34.95
CA GLU A 791 2.01 23.61 35.73
C GLU A 791 1.37 22.25 35.41
N ASP A 792 1.57 21.69 34.24
CA ASP A 792 1.06 20.37 33.86
C ASP A 792 1.61 19.23 34.74
N GLY A 793 2.74 19.50 35.41
CA GLY A 793 3.27 18.65 36.46
C GLY A 793 3.96 17.36 35.99
N PRO A 794 4.17 16.42 36.91
CA PRO A 794 5.05 15.27 36.71
C PRO A 794 4.61 14.31 35.63
N THR A 795 3.35 14.27 35.23
CA THR A 795 2.88 13.44 34.12
C THR A 795 3.36 13.91 32.74
N HIS A 796 3.82 15.16 32.63
CA HIS A 796 4.25 15.81 31.42
C HIS A 796 5.73 16.26 31.46
N GLN A 797 6.29 16.38 32.64
CA GLN A 797 7.69 16.82 32.86
C GLN A 797 8.63 15.64 32.66
N ALA A 798 9.51 15.74 31.69
CA ALA A 798 10.53 14.74 31.43
C ALA A 798 11.62 14.79 32.50
N VAL A 799 12.10 13.64 32.96
CA VAL A 799 13.22 13.48 33.90
C VAL A 799 14.22 12.47 33.36
N GLU A 800 13.84 11.22 33.18
CA GLU A 800 14.68 10.11 32.74
C GLU A 800 14.72 9.92 31.21
N GLN A 801 13.85 10.56 30.46
CA GLN A 801 13.67 10.31 29.02
C GLN A 801 14.91 10.68 28.20
N LEU A 802 15.55 11.81 28.51
CA LEU A 802 16.77 12.23 27.82
C LEU A 802 17.92 11.25 28.04
N ALA A 803 18.13 10.82 29.28
CA ALA A 803 19.12 9.80 29.58
C ALA A 803 18.83 8.47 28.87
N SER A 804 17.58 8.05 28.82
CA SER A 804 17.15 6.85 28.10
C SER A 804 17.47 6.94 26.61
N LEU A 805 17.26 8.07 25.96
CA LEU A 805 17.62 8.29 24.56
C LEU A 805 19.13 8.26 24.34
N ARG A 806 19.90 8.94 25.23
CA ARG A 806 21.36 8.96 25.18
C ARG A 806 22.00 7.56 25.39
N LEU A 807 21.34 6.68 26.13
CA LEU A 807 21.78 5.30 26.35
C LEU A 807 21.44 4.37 25.16
N THR A 808 20.63 4.81 24.23
CA THR A 808 20.23 4.02 23.05
C THR A 808 21.36 4.03 22.02
N PRO A 809 21.89 2.86 21.62
CA PRO A 809 22.94 2.82 20.58
C PRO A 809 22.49 3.47 19.28
N ASN A 810 23.41 4.16 18.61
CA ASN A 810 23.18 4.84 17.33
C ASN A 810 22.05 5.87 17.35
N PHE A 811 21.77 6.47 18.52
CA PHE A 811 20.75 7.50 18.67
C PHE A 811 21.42 8.83 19.02
N SER A 812 21.29 9.85 18.17
CA SER A 812 21.87 11.16 18.40
C SER A 812 20.90 12.07 19.13
N THR A 813 21.40 12.82 20.14
CA THR A 813 20.58 13.75 20.90
C THR A 813 21.23 15.13 20.96
N TRP A 814 20.44 16.19 20.80
CA TRP A 814 20.85 17.58 20.94
C TRP A 814 19.93 18.35 21.89
N ARG A 815 20.47 18.89 22.98
CA ARG A 815 19.77 19.76 23.91
C ARG A 815 20.39 21.15 23.90
N PRO A 816 19.99 22.02 22.93
CA PRO A 816 20.61 23.31 22.70
C PRO A 816 20.24 24.33 23.78
N CYS A 817 21.18 25.26 24.08
CA CYS A 817 21.02 26.27 25.11
C CYS A 817 20.42 27.60 24.59
N ASP A 818 20.41 27.82 23.29
CA ASP A 818 19.92 29.04 22.64
C ASP A 818 19.61 28.82 21.16
N GLN A 819 19.21 29.91 20.48
CA GLN A 819 18.87 29.81 19.05
C GLN A 819 20.04 29.38 18.15
N VAL A 820 21.28 29.71 18.53
CA VAL A 820 22.47 29.39 17.73
C VAL A 820 22.76 27.89 17.78
N GLU A 821 22.82 27.32 19.00
CA GLU A 821 22.97 25.88 19.16
C GLU A 821 21.77 25.12 18.55
N THR A 822 20.55 25.66 18.59
CA THR A 822 19.37 25.07 17.97
C THR A 822 19.50 24.98 16.45
N ALA A 823 20.01 26.05 15.81
CA ALA A 823 20.24 26.05 14.37
C ALA A 823 21.31 25.03 13.95
N VAL A 824 22.39 24.93 14.73
CA VAL A 824 23.45 23.91 14.51
C VAL A 824 22.90 22.50 14.74
N ALA A 825 22.07 22.29 15.75
CA ALA A 825 21.43 21.00 16.02
C ALA A 825 20.53 20.56 14.86
N TRP A 826 19.74 21.45 14.26
CA TRP A 826 18.96 21.18 13.06
C TRP A 826 19.85 20.83 11.87
N GLN A 827 20.92 21.59 11.65
CA GLN A 827 21.88 21.31 10.58
C GLN A 827 22.48 19.91 10.74
N ALA A 828 22.91 19.55 11.95
CA ALA A 828 23.45 18.24 12.27
C ALA A 828 22.44 17.12 12.05
N ALA A 829 21.18 17.33 12.46
CA ALA A 829 20.08 16.38 12.27
C ALA A 829 19.78 16.15 10.79
N ILE A 830 19.71 17.20 9.98
CA ILE A 830 19.49 17.13 8.53
C ILE A 830 20.65 16.40 7.83
N ALA A 831 21.88 16.67 8.24
CA ALA A 831 23.07 16.06 7.64
C ALA A 831 23.28 14.59 8.00
N ARG A 832 22.76 14.13 9.14
CA ARG A 832 22.93 12.76 9.63
C ARG A 832 22.10 11.77 8.81
N GLN A 833 22.75 10.87 8.09
CA GLN A 833 22.09 9.85 7.26
C GLN A 833 22.01 8.47 7.96
N GLY A 834 22.87 8.21 8.91
CA GLY A 834 23.06 6.88 9.49
C GLY A 834 22.23 6.57 10.74
N GLY A 835 21.18 7.33 11.02
CA GLY A 835 20.34 7.12 12.20
C GLY A 835 19.50 8.31 12.57
N PRO A 836 18.66 8.17 13.62
CA PRO A 836 17.78 9.23 14.09
C PRO A 836 18.54 10.29 14.89
N THR A 837 17.98 11.50 14.92
CA THR A 837 18.42 12.59 15.79
C THR A 837 17.22 13.14 16.54
N ALA A 838 17.33 13.27 17.86
CA ALA A 838 16.35 13.96 18.69
C ALA A 838 16.82 15.37 19.04
N LEU A 839 15.96 16.35 18.84
CA LEU A 839 16.15 17.73 19.26
C LEU A 839 15.33 17.96 20.53
N ILE A 840 16.01 18.26 21.63
CA ILE A 840 15.42 18.36 22.97
C ILE A 840 15.29 19.85 23.33
N LEU A 841 14.06 20.35 23.29
CA LEU A 841 13.78 21.77 23.22
C LEU A 841 12.94 22.28 24.41
N SER A 842 13.24 23.48 24.86
CA SER A 842 12.55 24.13 25.98
C SER A 842 11.24 24.80 25.58
N ARG A 843 10.31 24.85 26.56
CA ARG A 843 9.13 25.70 26.50
C ARG A 843 9.47 27.14 26.85
N GLN A 844 10.31 27.35 27.89
CA GLN A 844 10.72 28.64 28.39
C GLN A 844 11.78 29.32 27.52
N ASN A 845 11.83 30.65 27.59
CA ASN A 845 12.82 31.44 26.86
C ASN A 845 14.22 31.27 27.44
N LEU A 846 15.21 31.21 26.54
CA LEU A 846 16.63 31.04 26.85
C LEU A 846 17.41 32.26 26.35
N ALA A 847 18.36 32.74 27.17
CA ALA A 847 19.25 33.81 26.77
C ALA A 847 20.34 33.28 25.83
N GLN A 848 20.68 34.03 24.80
CA GLN A 848 21.78 33.69 23.90
C GLN A 848 23.12 33.92 24.57
N MET A 849 24.01 32.95 24.41
CA MET A 849 25.39 33.02 24.92
C MET A 849 26.29 33.77 23.95
N PRO A 850 27.20 34.61 24.47
CA PRO A 850 28.29 35.22 23.66
C PRO A 850 29.26 34.12 23.20
N ARG A 851 29.69 34.18 21.95
CA ARG A 851 30.66 33.25 21.34
C ARG A 851 31.54 33.97 20.34
N THR A 852 32.80 33.50 20.25
CA THR A 852 33.67 33.84 19.11
C THR A 852 33.23 33.05 17.85
N PRO A 853 33.66 33.45 16.66
CA PRO A 853 33.38 32.66 15.44
C PRO A 853 33.90 31.23 15.52
N GLU A 854 35.02 31.00 16.19
CA GLU A 854 35.60 29.66 16.41
C GLU A 854 34.70 28.80 17.33
N GLN A 855 34.21 29.36 18.42
CA GLN A 855 33.27 28.69 19.31
C GLN A 855 31.96 28.34 18.62
N VAL A 856 31.47 29.20 17.71
CA VAL A 856 30.29 28.92 16.89
C VAL A 856 30.52 27.68 16.01
N GLN A 857 31.69 27.54 15.41
CA GLN A 857 32.08 26.37 14.61
C GLN A 857 32.19 25.11 15.48
N ASP A 858 32.69 25.25 16.71
CA ASP A 858 32.92 24.15 17.64
C ASP A 858 31.61 23.55 18.18
N ILE A 859 30.49 24.26 18.13
CA ILE A 859 29.18 23.72 18.49
C ILE A 859 28.91 22.38 17.77
N ALA A 860 29.26 22.29 16.49
CA ALA A 860 29.07 21.10 15.67
C ALA A 860 29.81 19.85 16.20
N ARG A 861 30.76 20.01 17.08
CA ARG A 861 31.50 18.92 17.75
C ARG A 861 30.77 18.34 18.95
N GLY A 862 29.56 18.86 19.29
CA GLY A 862 28.72 18.35 20.35
C GLY A 862 29.04 18.80 21.76
N GLY A 863 30.25 19.25 21.99
CA GLY A 863 30.73 19.82 23.28
C GLY A 863 31.94 20.72 23.06
N TYR A 864 31.95 21.87 23.71
CA TYR A 864 32.98 22.88 23.52
C TYR A 864 33.11 23.79 24.73
N VAL A 865 34.27 24.45 24.85
CA VAL A 865 34.52 25.45 25.92
C VAL A 865 33.76 26.74 25.55
N LEU A 866 32.73 27.05 26.34
CA LEU A 866 31.94 28.26 26.17
C LEU A 866 32.57 29.46 26.89
N LYS A 867 33.12 29.25 28.09
CA LYS A 867 33.77 30.28 28.89
C LYS A 867 35.01 29.73 29.55
N ASP A 868 36.10 30.42 29.44
CA ASP A 868 37.39 30.04 30.05
C ASP A 868 38.06 31.25 30.63
N ALA A 869 38.67 31.07 31.79
CA ALA A 869 39.43 32.14 32.46
C ALA A 869 40.90 32.17 32.01
N GLY A 870 41.31 31.22 31.14
CA GLY A 870 42.68 31.03 30.68
C GLY A 870 43.52 30.15 31.57
N GLY A 871 44.42 29.37 30.99
CA GLY A 871 45.25 28.41 31.64
C GLY A 871 44.49 27.15 32.07
N LYS A 872 45.10 26.34 32.97
CA LYS A 872 44.46 25.14 33.52
C LYS A 872 43.31 25.52 34.45
N PRO A 873 42.09 25.03 34.27
CA PRO A 873 40.99 25.33 35.17
C PRO A 873 41.17 24.61 36.52
N ASP A 874 40.73 25.23 37.61
CA ASP A 874 40.58 24.60 38.90
C ASP A 874 39.31 23.75 38.97
N LEU A 875 38.29 24.15 38.19
CA LEU A 875 36.96 23.58 38.18
C LEU A 875 36.35 23.63 36.76
N ILE A 876 35.67 22.56 36.39
CA ILE A 876 34.90 22.52 35.15
C ILE A 876 33.40 22.43 35.48
N LEU A 877 32.59 23.32 34.98
CA LEU A 877 31.15 23.28 35.02
C LEU A 877 30.65 22.85 33.65
N ILE A 878 29.84 21.78 33.60
CA ILE A 878 29.28 21.21 32.38
C ILE A 878 27.78 21.45 32.41
N ALA A 879 27.23 22.01 31.36
CA ALA A 879 25.78 22.23 31.27
C ALA A 879 25.22 22.00 29.86
N THR A 880 23.94 21.80 29.80
CA THR A 880 23.18 21.68 28.55
C THR A 880 21.89 22.51 28.61
N GLY A 881 21.38 22.86 27.47
CA GLY A 881 20.04 23.46 27.35
C GLY A 881 19.83 24.68 28.28
N SER A 882 18.70 24.72 28.93
CA SER A 882 18.28 25.82 29.79
C SER A 882 19.18 26.09 30.98
N GLU A 883 20.01 25.13 31.38
CA GLU A 883 20.88 25.29 32.55
C GLU A 883 22.23 25.92 32.23
N VAL A 884 22.54 26.17 30.94
CA VAL A 884 23.80 26.83 30.57
C VAL A 884 23.87 28.26 31.08
N GLU A 885 22.79 29.03 30.99
CA GLU A 885 22.72 30.43 31.45
C GLU A 885 23.10 30.54 32.95
N ILE A 886 22.41 29.77 33.82
CA ILE A 886 22.66 29.81 35.26
C ILE A 886 24.07 29.28 35.62
N THR A 887 24.60 28.37 34.84
CA THR A 887 25.94 27.82 34.99
C THR A 887 27.01 28.86 34.66
N VAL A 888 26.82 29.65 33.60
CA VAL A 888 27.69 30.79 33.27
C VAL A 888 27.68 31.83 34.39
N LEU A 889 26.49 32.19 34.90
CA LEU A 889 26.37 33.11 36.03
C LEU A 889 27.04 32.59 37.32
N ALA A 890 26.95 31.30 37.59
CA ALA A 890 27.63 30.64 38.69
C ALA A 890 29.17 30.72 38.53
N ALA A 891 29.65 30.50 37.30
CA ALA A 891 31.08 30.63 36.99
C ALA A 891 31.60 32.07 37.24
N GLU A 892 30.79 33.08 36.88
CA GLU A 892 31.14 34.47 37.16
C GLU A 892 31.29 34.78 38.66
N LYS A 893 30.42 34.24 39.50
CA LYS A 893 30.52 34.34 40.96
C LYS A 893 31.74 33.63 41.50
N LEU A 894 32.08 32.46 40.98
CA LEU A 894 33.25 31.70 41.36
C LEU A 894 34.54 32.38 40.92
N LEU A 895 34.59 32.95 39.72
CA LEU A 895 35.72 33.78 39.26
C LEU A 895 35.94 34.98 40.16
N ALA A 896 34.88 35.67 40.64
CA ALA A 896 34.99 36.78 41.58
C ALA A 896 35.57 36.36 42.95
N LYS A 897 35.44 35.07 43.28
CA LYS A 897 36.10 34.43 44.46
C LYS A 897 37.50 33.92 44.19
N GLY A 898 38.06 34.12 43.02
CA GLY A 898 39.39 33.69 42.66
C GLY A 898 39.51 32.24 42.16
N VAL A 899 38.42 31.55 41.85
CA VAL A 899 38.43 30.22 41.27
C VAL A 899 38.57 30.31 39.75
N ASN A 900 39.51 29.60 39.18
CA ASN A 900 39.63 29.51 37.70
C ASN A 900 38.66 28.47 37.18
N VAL A 901 37.54 28.96 36.64
CA VAL A 901 36.40 28.11 36.20
C VAL A 901 36.32 28.07 34.69
N ARG A 902 36.20 26.86 34.17
CA ARG A 902 35.80 26.61 32.80
C ARG A 902 34.33 26.22 32.72
N VAL A 903 33.57 26.81 31.81
CA VAL A 903 32.21 26.37 31.45
C VAL A 903 32.22 25.66 30.10
N VAL A 904 31.73 24.46 30.10
CA VAL A 904 31.56 23.61 28.91
C VAL A 904 30.06 23.52 28.59
N SER A 905 29.66 23.96 27.39
CA SER A 905 28.37 23.61 26.82
C SER A 905 28.48 22.27 26.12
N LEU A 906 27.61 21.32 26.46
CA LEU A 906 27.68 19.95 25.96
C LEU A 906 26.31 19.55 25.38
N PRO A 907 25.85 20.23 24.31
CA PRO A 907 24.52 20.03 23.77
C PRO A 907 24.28 18.62 23.21
N SER A 908 25.35 17.92 22.77
CA SER A 908 25.25 16.57 22.21
C SER A 908 26.36 15.67 22.75
N THR A 909 26.02 14.81 23.68
CA THR A 909 26.98 13.90 24.31
C THR A 909 27.53 12.84 23.38
N ASP A 910 26.69 12.28 22.49
CA ASP A 910 27.08 11.26 21.53
C ASP A 910 28.02 11.81 20.45
N VAL A 911 27.76 13.03 19.97
CA VAL A 911 28.62 13.70 18.99
C VAL A 911 29.97 14.09 19.64
N PHE A 912 29.96 14.56 20.88
CA PHE A 912 31.20 14.87 21.62
C PHE A 912 32.03 13.61 21.88
N ASP A 913 31.40 12.53 22.34
CA ASP A 913 32.07 11.26 22.61
C ASP A 913 32.71 10.64 21.35
N ALA A 914 32.17 10.93 20.18
CA ALA A 914 32.69 10.46 18.90
C ALA A 914 33.89 11.32 18.39
N GLN A 915 34.21 12.45 19.03
CA GLN A 915 35.35 13.26 18.65
C GLN A 915 36.68 12.53 18.98
N ASP A 916 37.77 12.97 18.35
CA ASP A 916 39.10 12.46 18.69
C ASP A 916 39.51 12.79 20.14
N GLU A 917 40.49 12.04 20.66
CA GLU A 917 40.96 12.19 22.03
C GLU A 917 41.52 13.59 22.28
N ALA A 918 42.20 14.20 21.28
CA ALA A 918 42.78 15.53 21.42
C ALA A 918 41.69 16.58 21.67
N TRP A 919 40.56 16.51 20.94
CA TRP A 919 39.43 17.41 21.15
C TRP A 919 38.81 17.20 22.55
N ARG A 920 38.50 15.97 22.88
CA ARG A 920 37.89 15.63 24.17
C ARG A 920 38.75 16.07 25.36
N GLU A 921 40.06 15.84 25.30
CA GLU A 921 41.01 16.32 26.32
C GLU A 921 41.13 17.85 26.35
N SER A 922 41.03 18.53 25.20
CA SER A 922 41.08 19.99 25.19
C SER A 922 39.87 20.62 25.87
N VAL A 923 38.72 19.97 25.82
CA VAL A 923 37.46 20.44 26.41
C VAL A 923 37.31 19.99 27.87
N LEU A 924 37.51 18.71 28.13
CA LEU A 924 37.42 18.05 29.45
C LEU A 924 38.75 17.35 29.80
N PRO A 925 39.81 18.09 30.15
CA PRO A 925 41.09 17.53 30.49
C PRO A 925 40.98 16.52 31.62
N SER A 926 41.57 15.34 31.43
CA SER A 926 41.49 14.20 32.36
C SER A 926 42.17 14.47 33.70
N ASP A 927 43.11 15.41 33.75
CA ASP A 927 43.81 15.83 34.96
C ASP A 927 43.03 16.86 35.80
N VAL A 928 41.84 17.29 35.37
CA VAL A 928 40.92 18.14 36.15
C VAL A 928 39.73 17.31 36.61
N SER A 929 39.80 16.80 37.84
CA SER A 929 38.75 15.96 38.43
C SER A 929 37.63 16.74 39.13
N ALA A 930 37.85 18.02 39.45
CA ALA A 930 36.84 18.88 40.02
C ALA A 930 35.83 19.28 38.94
N ARG A 931 34.71 18.59 38.90
CA ARG A 931 33.66 18.79 37.87
C ARG A 931 32.26 18.80 38.46
N VAL A 932 31.43 19.68 37.98
CA VAL A 932 29.98 19.71 38.28
C VAL A 932 29.22 19.73 36.99
N ALA A 933 28.24 18.84 36.85
CA ALA A 933 27.27 18.87 35.75
C ALA A 933 25.96 19.49 36.23
N VAL A 934 25.33 20.24 35.35
CA VAL A 934 24.06 20.94 35.63
C VAL A 934 23.06 20.68 34.48
N GLU A 935 22.05 19.88 34.75
CA GLU A 935 20.99 19.57 33.79
C GLU A 935 19.69 19.22 34.50
N ALA A 936 18.59 19.84 34.10
CA ALA A 936 17.24 19.50 34.57
C ALA A 936 16.75 18.18 33.94
N GLY A 937 17.37 17.10 34.35
CA GLY A 937 17.13 15.71 34.00
C GLY A 937 17.72 14.80 35.04
N ILE A 938 17.55 13.48 34.92
CA ILE A 938 18.05 12.52 35.90
C ILE A 938 19.56 12.68 36.08
N ALA A 939 19.98 12.78 37.34
CA ALA A 939 21.37 13.09 37.70
C ALA A 939 22.36 11.97 37.31
N ASP A 940 21.96 10.72 37.41
CA ASP A 940 22.86 9.54 37.34
C ASP A 940 23.59 9.42 36.00
N TYR A 941 23.03 9.93 34.91
CA TYR A 941 23.67 9.90 33.60
C TYR A 941 25.04 10.61 33.59
N TRP A 942 25.20 11.67 34.40
CA TRP A 942 26.35 12.55 34.35
C TRP A 942 27.60 12.04 35.01
N TYR A 943 27.54 10.94 35.81
CA TYR A 943 28.73 10.34 36.42
C TYR A 943 29.83 9.96 35.44
N LYS A 944 29.47 9.64 34.20
CA LYS A 944 30.40 9.39 33.08
C LYS A 944 31.36 10.57 32.85
N TYR A 945 30.88 11.79 33.02
CA TYR A 945 31.64 13.01 32.72
C TYR A 945 32.25 13.67 33.94
N VAL A 946 31.62 13.55 35.10
CA VAL A 946 32.08 14.18 36.32
C VAL A 946 32.92 13.23 37.21
N GLY A 947 32.81 11.92 37.00
CA GLY A 947 33.43 10.92 37.83
C GLY A 947 32.77 10.82 39.22
N LEU A 948 33.28 9.88 40.07
CA LEU A 948 32.74 9.62 41.39
C LEU A 948 33.03 10.74 42.42
N LYS A 949 34.00 11.59 42.15
CA LYS A 949 34.37 12.75 42.99
C LYS A 949 33.63 14.02 42.57
N GLY A 950 33.12 14.08 41.37
CA GLY A 950 32.30 15.17 40.88
C GLY A 950 30.90 15.17 41.47
N LYS A 951 30.18 16.26 41.27
CA LYS A 951 28.81 16.41 41.72
C LYS A 951 27.89 16.80 40.56
N ILE A 952 26.61 16.63 40.78
CA ILE A 952 25.60 16.87 39.76
C ILE A 952 24.46 17.68 40.40
N VAL A 953 24.11 18.80 39.76
CA VAL A 953 22.85 19.51 39.99
C VAL A 953 21.85 19.00 39.00
N GLY A 954 21.01 18.05 39.40
CA GLY A 954 20.09 17.32 38.56
C GLY A 954 18.88 16.85 39.33
N MET A 955 17.97 16.15 38.64
CA MET A 955 16.79 15.55 39.25
C MET A 955 17.14 14.20 39.87
N THR A 956 16.50 13.93 41.03
CA THR A 956 16.61 12.64 41.74
C THR A 956 15.23 11.98 41.93
N GLY A 957 14.20 12.61 41.47
CA GLY A 957 12.80 12.19 41.52
C GLY A 957 11.97 12.90 40.48
N TYR A 958 10.68 12.68 40.50
CA TYR A 958 9.76 13.35 39.60
C TYR A 958 9.62 14.83 39.89
N GLY A 959 9.07 15.57 38.93
CA GLY A 959 8.74 17.00 39.07
C GLY A 959 7.51 17.26 39.92
N GLU A 960 7.06 18.50 39.94
CA GLU A 960 5.87 18.98 40.67
C GLU A 960 5.05 19.90 39.81
N SER A 961 3.76 20.03 40.10
CA SER A 961 2.83 20.95 39.44
C SER A 961 2.93 22.35 40.03
N ALA A 962 3.66 23.22 39.35
CA ALA A 962 3.80 24.64 39.68
C ALA A 962 4.33 25.43 38.48
N PRO A 963 4.28 26.78 38.51
CA PRO A 963 4.99 27.60 37.53
C PRO A 963 6.50 27.29 37.47
N ALA A 964 7.09 27.30 36.30
CA ALA A 964 8.48 26.93 36.07
C ALA A 964 9.47 27.74 36.94
N GLU A 965 9.20 29.03 37.11
CA GLU A 965 10.01 29.93 37.96
C GLU A 965 10.03 29.56 39.45
N GLN A 966 9.09 28.76 39.91
CA GLN A 966 9.05 28.21 41.26
C GLN A 966 9.75 26.82 41.29
N LEU A 967 9.63 26.05 40.23
CA LEU A 967 10.16 24.69 40.15
C LEU A 967 11.69 24.66 40.07
N PHE A 968 12.29 25.51 39.24
CA PHE A 968 13.75 25.54 39.15
C PHE A 968 14.43 25.81 40.48
N PRO A 969 14.05 26.87 41.26
CA PRO A 969 14.63 27.04 42.60
C PRO A 969 14.31 25.92 43.57
N PHE A 970 13.09 25.39 43.55
CA PHE A 970 12.69 24.31 44.43
C PHE A 970 13.54 23.05 44.26
N PHE A 971 13.87 22.70 43.00
CA PHE A 971 14.73 21.56 42.71
C PHE A 971 16.24 21.89 42.71
N GLY A 972 16.64 23.11 43.12
CA GLY A 972 18.04 23.48 43.31
C GLY A 972 18.73 23.99 42.05
N PHE A 973 18.00 24.28 40.96
CA PHE A 973 18.59 24.88 39.75
C PHE A 973 18.69 26.39 39.90
N THR A 974 19.64 26.79 40.78
CA THR A 974 19.95 28.19 41.08
C THR A 974 21.41 28.45 40.98
N VAL A 975 21.79 29.70 40.72
CA VAL A 975 23.20 30.14 40.69
C VAL A 975 23.89 29.82 42.02
N ASP A 976 23.22 30.13 43.15
CA ASP A 976 23.81 29.96 44.50
C ASP A 976 24.03 28.49 44.86
N HIS A 977 23.11 27.62 44.47
CA HIS A 977 23.25 26.17 44.68
C HIS A 977 24.38 25.57 43.82
N ILE A 978 24.53 26.02 42.57
CA ILE A 978 25.64 25.58 41.70
C ILE A 978 26.99 26.04 42.31
N VAL A 979 27.10 27.28 42.81
CA VAL A 979 28.28 27.80 43.48
C VAL A 979 28.60 26.96 44.72
N ALA A 980 27.64 26.71 45.61
CA ALA A 980 27.80 25.89 46.80
C ALA A 980 28.27 24.46 46.46
N THR A 981 27.67 23.86 45.44
CA THR A 981 28.05 22.51 44.96
C THR A 981 29.46 22.49 44.40
N ALA A 982 29.85 23.50 43.65
CA ALA A 982 31.22 23.65 43.15
C ALA A 982 32.25 23.80 44.29
N GLU A 983 31.93 24.61 45.29
CA GLU A 983 32.80 24.80 46.47
C GLU A 983 32.98 23.47 47.24
N GLN A 984 31.93 22.67 47.37
CA GLN A 984 32.03 21.30 47.97
C GLN A 984 32.99 20.42 47.19
N VAL A 985 32.97 20.44 45.85
CA VAL A 985 33.88 19.66 45.00
C VAL A 985 35.30 20.13 45.13
N LEU A 986 35.54 21.42 45.28
CA LEU A 986 36.86 22.02 45.42
C LEU A 986 37.48 21.74 46.82
N ASN A 987 36.64 21.64 47.85
CA ASN A 987 37.11 21.44 49.22
C ASN A 987 37.25 19.95 49.60
N GLY A 988 36.88 19.02 48.72
CA GLY A 988 37.11 17.65 48.92
C GLY A 988 36.26 16.63 48.95
#